data_3b72137977e6e46d5a725ee82cc66f71
#
_entry.id   3b72137977e6e46d5a725ee82cc66f71
#
_cell.length_a   1.000
_cell.length_b   1.000
_cell.length_c   1.000
_cell.angle_alpha   90.00
_cell.angle_beta   90.00
_cell.angle_gamma   90.00
#
_symmetry.space_group_name_H-M   'P 1'
#
loop_
_entity.id
_entity.type
_entity.pdbx_description
1 polymer ?
#
loop_
_entity_poly.entity_id
_entity_poly.type
_entity_poly.pdbx_seq_one_letter_code
_entity_poly.pdbx_strand_id
1 'polypeptide(L)'
;MSKKTNNKRIMFATSKILEYPDLLEVQLKSFKDFFQLETTPENRKNEGLFQVFQEIFPIEDTRNNYKLEFIDYFIDPPQYSIDECLERGLTYNVPLKAKLRLSCTDPEHEDFDTRVQDVYLGNIPYMTPAGTFVINGSERIIVSQLHRSPGVFFDQSMHANGTKLYSARIIPFKGSWIEFATDINNVMYAYIDRKKKLPVTTLLRAIGFNSDKDIIDIFGLADEIEVTPQNLEDNKGRKLAAKVLKTWTEDFEDEDTGEVIPIERTIPIVERGEILDDDTIAKISDTDVKSILLQKDEANSNEYAIIFNTLQKDPTNTEIEAVNFIYKQLRNSEPPDEATARDVIDKLFFSEKRYDLGNVGRFRLNKKLGLTTDPEIRVLTNTDIIEIIRYLIQLINSKASVDDIDHLSNRRVRTVGEQLANQFSVGLSRMARTIRERMNVRDSEQFNPIDLINAKTLSSVINSFFGTSQLSQFMDQTNPLAEITHKRRLSALGPGGLSRDRAGFEVRDVHYTHYGRLCPIESPEGPNIGLISSLCVYARINQLGFIETPYREVHDGKVDLTDKGWHYMTAEEEENKLVSLAKVKMEDDGTIKEDRIQCRLEADFPVVSKEQVDYMDVAPNQMASVAASLIPFLEHDDAHRALMGANMMRQAVPLLRPESPIVGTGLEERVCLDSRTQFVAEREGEVTYVDAKEIRIRYDRTDDEKFV
;
A
#
# COMPACT_ATOMS: atom_id res chain seq x y z
N MET A 1 26.82 -14.31 -53.31
CA MET A 1 26.02 -13.07 -53.50
C MET A 1 24.58 -13.36 -53.12
N SER A 2 24.18 -13.08 -51.92
CA SER A 2 22.81 -13.23 -51.46
C SER A 2 22.00 -12.02 -51.98
N LYS A 3 20.97 -12.29 -52.77
CA LYS A 3 19.99 -11.27 -53.18
C LYS A 3 19.36 -10.73 -51.88
N LYS A 4 19.66 -9.49 -51.52
CA LYS A 4 18.91 -8.74 -50.55
C LYS A 4 17.47 -8.61 -51.07
N THR A 5 16.59 -9.50 -50.69
CA THR A 5 15.15 -9.28 -50.81
C THR A 5 14.82 -8.14 -49.87
N ASN A 6 14.58 -6.94 -50.45
CA ASN A 6 14.07 -5.79 -49.78
C ASN A 6 12.61 -6.11 -49.40
N ASN A 7 12.40 -6.82 -48.28
CA ASN A 7 11.08 -7.00 -47.69
C ASN A 7 10.67 -5.67 -47.06
N LYS A 8 10.18 -4.75 -47.91
CA LYS A 8 9.52 -3.54 -47.44
C LYS A 8 8.26 -3.95 -46.69
N ARG A 9 8.24 -3.84 -45.38
CA ARG A 9 7.01 -3.92 -44.62
C ARG A 9 6.12 -2.72 -44.98
N ILE A 10 4.85 -2.98 -45.23
CA ILE A 10 3.85 -1.96 -45.46
C ILE A 10 3.11 -1.76 -44.14
N MET A 11 3.17 -0.57 -43.60
CA MET A 11 2.38 -0.17 -42.40
C MET A 11 1.03 0.35 -42.87
N PHE A 12 -0.04 -0.24 -42.36
CA PHE A 12 -1.41 0.20 -42.64
C PHE A 12 -1.95 1.20 -41.64
N ALA A 13 -1.22 1.45 -40.53
CA ALA A 13 -1.61 2.42 -39.53
C ALA A 13 -1.51 3.85 -40.08
N THR A 14 -2.61 4.57 -40.04
CA THR A 14 -2.73 5.95 -40.55
C THR A 14 -2.70 7.00 -39.43
N SER A 15 -2.84 6.62 -38.16
CA SER A 15 -2.86 7.53 -37.02
C SER A 15 -1.50 7.61 -36.33
N LYS A 16 -1.17 8.79 -35.78
CA LYS A 16 -0.05 8.94 -34.86
C LYS A 16 -0.37 8.17 -33.57
N ILE A 17 0.24 7.01 -33.44
CA ILE A 17 0.17 6.20 -32.21
C ILE A 17 1.26 6.69 -31.27
N LEU A 18 0.97 6.74 -29.97
CA LEU A 18 1.99 7.02 -28.95
C LEU A 18 3.10 5.96 -29.02
N GLU A 19 4.34 6.38 -28.86
CA GLU A 19 5.46 5.44 -28.80
C GLU A 19 5.31 4.50 -27.61
N TYR A 20 5.70 3.24 -27.82
CA TYR A 20 5.66 2.24 -26.75
C TYR A 20 6.67 2.58 -25.66
N PRO A 21 6.30 2.53 -24.38
CA PRO A 21 7.25 2.65 -23.28
C PRO A 21 8.23 1.46 -23.30
N ASP A 22 9.34 1.58 -22.58
CA ASP A 22 10.23 0.43 -22.36
C ASP A 22 9.47 -0.66 -21.60
N LEU A 23 9.35 -1.84 -22.19
CA LEU A 23 8.56 -2.94 -21.63
C LEU A 23 9.15 -3.48 -20.31
N LEU A 24 10.43 -3.23 -20.04
CA LEU A 24 11.11 -3.61 -18.80
C LEU A 24 11.13 -2.51 -17.73
N GLU A 25 10.59 -1.31 -18.02
CA GLU A 25 10.61 -0.16 -17.11
C GLU A 25 10.15 -0.52 -15.69
N VAL A 26 9.11 -1.35 -15.57
CA VAL A 26 8.55 -1.75 -14.27
C VAL A 26 9.58 -2.40 -13.35
N GLN A 27 10.43 -3.26 -13.90
CA GLN A 27 11.48 -3.95 -13.12
C GLN A 27 12.67 -3.03 -12.88
N LEU A 28 13.20 -2.42 -13.94
CA LEU A 28 14.42 -1.63 -13.90
C LEU A 28 14.26 -0.35 -13.07
N LYS A 29 13.19 0.40 -13.30
CA LYS A 29 12.93 1.65 -12.59
C LYS A 29 12.73 1.40 -11.10
N SER A 30 11.92 0.39 -10.73
CA SER A 30 11.69 0.06 -9.34
C SER A 30 12.98 -0.30 -8.58
N PHE A 31 13.89 -1.04 -9.23
CA PHE A 31 15.17 -1.39 -8.63
C PHE A 31 16.13 -0.20 -8.55
N LYS A 32 16.15 0.66 -9.59
CA LYS A 32 16.94 1.89 -9.61
C LYS A 32 16.48 2.86 -8.53
N ASP A 33 15.17 3.06 -8.39
CA ASP A 33 14.59 3.92 -7.36
C ASP A 33 14.84 3.38 -5.95
N PHE A 34 14.92 2.05 -5.79
CA PHE A 34 15.23 1.42 -4.51
C PHE A 34 16.67 1.74 -4.05
N PHE A 35 17.66 1.62 -4.93
CA PHE A 35 19.06 1.82 -4.56
C PHE A 35 19.53 3.27 -4.69
N GLN A 36 18.95 4.09 -5.55
CA GLN A 36 19.29 5.50 -5.79
C GLN A 36 20.81 5.76 -5.94
N LEU A 37 21.52 4.87 -6.62
CA LEU A 37 23.00 4.95 -6.73
C LEU A 37 23.49 6.09 -7.60
N GLU A 38 22.70 6.52 -8.59
CA GLU A 38 23.06 7.61 -9.51
C GLU A 38 22.87 9.01 -8.89
N THR A 39 22.20 9.07 -7.73
CA THR A 39 21.98 10.33 -6.99
C THR A 39 23.07 10.53 -5.95
N THR A 40 23.57 11.76 -5.85
CA THR A 40 24.50 12.14 -4.78
C THR A 40 23.85 11.98 -3.41
N PRO A 41 24.61 11.66 -2.35
CA PRO A 41 24.05 11.43 -1.01
C PRO A 41 23.12 12.55 -0.51
N GLU A 42 23.46 13.80 -0.82
CA GLU A 42 22.69 14.99 -0.40
C GLU A 42 21.33 15.13 -1.10
N ASN A 43 21.21 14.55 -2.31
CA ASN A 43 20.00 14.66 -3.14
C ASN A 43 19.16 13.37 -3.13
N ARG A 44 19.53 12.37 -2.32
CA ARG A 44 18.73 11.14 -2.20
C ARG A 44 17.38 11.44 -1.57
N LYS A 45 16.35 10.92 -2.21
CA LYS A 45 14.99 10.99 -1.68
C LYS A 45 14.82 10.03 -0.50
N ASN A 46 13.96 10.37 0.43
CA ASN A 46 13.60 9.48 1.54
C ASN A 46 12.66 8.36 1.06
N GLU A 47 13.18 7.50 0.21
CA GLU A 47 12.50 6.36 -0.41
C GLU A 47 13.45 5.15 -0.48
N GLY A 48 12.90 3.95 -0.64
CA GLY A 48 13.67 2.73 -0.87
C GLY A 48 14.63 2.37 0.27
N LEU A 49 15.88 2.04 -0.07
CA LEU A 49 16.88 1.60 0.91
C LEU A 49 17.28 2.71 1.89
N PHE A 50 17.37 3.95 1.42
CA PHE A 50 17.71 5.09 2.27
C PHE A 50 16.68 5.30 3.38
N GLN A 51 15.39 5.24 3.04
CA GLN A 51 14.30 5.30 4.03
C GLN A 51 14.41 4.20 5.08
N VAL A 52 14.68 2.95 4.66
CA VAL A 52 14.83 1.81 5.58
C VAL A 52 15.96 2.04 6.58
N PHE A 53 17.08 2.62 6.13
CA PHE A 53 18.15 2.99 7.05
C PHE A 53 17.73 4.09 8.03
N GLN A 54 17.05 5.13 7.55
CA GLN A 54 16.60 6.24 8.42
C GLN A 54 15.56 5.80 9.46
N GLU A 55 14.68 4.86 9.14
CA GLU A 55 13.68 4.32 10.07
C GLU A 55 14.28 3.48 11.20
N ILE A 56 15.43 2.83 10.95
CA ILE A 56 16.04 1.91 11.92
C ILE A 56 17.13 2.59 12.73
N PHE A 57 17.89 3.49 12.12
CA PHE A 57 18.89 4.31 12.78
C PHE A 57 18.28 5.66 13.21
N PRO A 58 18.74 6.23 14.32
CA PRO A 58 19.84 5.81 15.19
C PRO A 58 19.49 4.63 16.08
N ILE A 59 20.49 3.79 16.38
CA ILE A 59 20.40 2.71 17.35
C ILE A 59 21.06 3.18 18.64
N GLU A 60 20.27 3.23 19.71
CA GLU A 60 20.68 3.67 21.01
C GLU A 60 20.72 2.48 21.99
N ASP A 61 21.63 2.53 22.94
CA ASP A 61 21.70 1.62 24.06
C ASP A 61 20.53 1.85 25.05
N THR A 62 20.21 0.86 25.88
CA THR A 62 19.17 0.97 26.92
C THR A 62 19.45 2.06 27.95
N ARG A 63 20.73 2.42 28.17
CA ARG A 63 21.18 3.51 29.06
C ARG A 63 21.33 4.85 28.35
N ASN A 64 21.13 4.90 26.99
CA ASN A 64 21.38 6.05 26.14
C ASN A 64 22.81 6.62 26.17
N ASN A 65 23.79 5.78 26.51
CA ASN A 65 25.19 6.19 26.61
C ASN A 65 25.88 6.15 25.24
N TYR A 66 25.53 5.21 24.39
CA TYR A 66 26.09 5.03 23.06
C TYR A 66 25.04 5.15 21.99
N LYS A 67 25.37 5.90 20.91
CA LYS A 67 24.51 6.13 19.77
C LYS A 67 25.22 5.76 18.48
N LEU A 68 24.64 4.83 17.70
CA LEU A 68 25.11 4.47 16.37
C LEU A 68 24.22 5.12 15.33
N GLU A 69 24.77 6.04 14.56
CA GLU A 69 24.07 6.82 13.53
C GLU A 69 24.47 6.36 12.14
N PHE A 70 23.53 6.41 11.22
CA PHE A 70 23.72 6.16 9.79
C PHE A 70 24.03 7.48 9.07
N ILE A 71 25.05 7.49 8.20
CA ILE A 71 25.43 8.64 7.39
C ILE A 71 25.04 8.39 5.94
N ASP A 72 25.55 7.32 5.34
CA ASP A 72 25.31 6.97 3.93
C ASP A 72 25.60 5.49 3.66
N TYR A 73 25.22 5.03 2.49
CA TYR A 73 25.58 3.69 1.98
C TYR A 73 26.16 3.78 0.56
N PHE A 74 26.97 2.80 0.23
CA PHE A 74 27.54 2.64 -1.10
C PHE A 74 27.76 1.16 -1.44
N ILE A 75 27.92 0.90 -2.70
CA ILE A 75 28.07 -0.44 -3.26
C ILE A 75 29.40 -0.50 -3.99
N ASP A 76 30.18 -1.53 -3.72
CA ASP A 76 31.41 -1.83 -4.47
C ASP A 76 31.06 -2.58 -5.77
N PRO A 77 31.93 -2.54 -6.78
CA PRO A 77 31.76 -3.33 -8.01
C PRO A 77 31.62 -4.82 -7.73
N PRO A 78 30.84 -5.55 -8.55
CA PRO A 78 30.69 -6.99 -8.41
C PRO A 78 32.02 -7.70 -8.60
N GLN A 79 32.24 -8.77 -7.86
CA GLN A 79 33.49 -9.55 -7.92
C GLN A 79 33.60 -10.38 -9.20
N TYR A 80 32.48 -10.87 -9.72
CA TYR A 80 32.38 -11.71 -10.89
C TYR A 80 31.44 -11.09 -11.91
N SER A 81 31.67 -11.33 -13.20
CA SER A 81 30.76 -10.95 -14.27
C SER A 81 29.48 -11.82 -14.25
N ILE A 82 28.45 -11.39 -14.97
CA ILE A 82 27.19 -12.13 -15.08
C ILE A 82 27.46 -13.51 -15.70
N ASP A 83 28.26 -13.56 -16.79
CA ASP A 83 28.60 -14.81 -17.51
C ASP A 83 29.37 -15.77 -16.63
N GLU A 84 30.35 -15.28 -15.87
CA GLU A 84 31.08 -16.10 -14.90
C GLU A 84 30.16 -16.67 -13.80
N CYS A 85 29.19 -15.89 -13.33
CA CYS A 85 28.24 -16.37 -12.35
C CYS A 85 27.33 -17.48 -12.90
N LEU A 86 26.92 -17.37 -14.17
CA LEU A 86 26.12 -18.39 -14.85
C LEU A 86 26.92 -19.68 -15.08
N GLU A 87 28.15 -19.56 -15.56
CA GLU A 87 29.03 -20.72 -15.86
C GLU A 87 29.46 -21.46 -14.58
N ARG A 88 29.78 -20.72 -13.51
CA ARG A 88 30.29 -21.30 -12.25
C ARG A 88 29.23 -21.63 -11.23
N GLY A 89 27.96 -21.34 -11.50
CA GLY A 89 26.88 -21.55 -10.55
C GLY A 89 26.90 -20.62 -9.34
N LEU A 90 27.41 -19.39 -9.54
CA LEU A 90 27.52 -18.38 -8.49
C LEU A 90 26.31 -17.42 -8.49
N THR A 91 26.20 -16.62 -7.44
CA THR A 91 25.23 -15.54 -7.35
C THR A 91 25.86 -14.21 -7.77
N TYR A 92 25.24 -13.51 -8.72
CA TYR A 92 25.66 -12.17 -9.10
C TYR A 92 25.27 -11.18 -8.01
N ASN A 93 26.25 -10.77 -7.21
CA ASN A 93 26.04 -9.92 -6.05
C ASN A 93 27.08 -8.80 -5.98
N VAL A 94 26.70 -7.77 -5.21
CA VAL A 94 27.54 -6.61 -4.93
C VAL A 94 27.72 -6.45 -3.42
N PRO A 95 28.92 -6.07 -2.95
CA PRO A 95 29.14 -5.76 -1.54
C PRO A 95 28.43 -4.45 -1.15
N LEU A 96 27.52 -4.49 -0.18
CA LEU A 96 26.92 -3.31 0.42
C LEU A 96 27.72 -2.87 1.63
N LYS A 97 28.09 -1.60 1.67
CA LYS A 97 28.74 -0.96 2.81
C LYS A 97 27.92 0.22 3.28
N ALA A 98 27.91 0.48 4.57
CA ALA A 98 27.31 1.66 5.17
C ALA A 98 28.37 2.46 5.93
N LYS A 99 28.30 3.77 5.80
CA LYS A 99 29.10 4.70 6.59
C LYS A 99 28.35 5.01 7.88
N LEU A 100 28.91 4.58 9.00
CA LEU A 100 28.29 4.69 10.31
C LEU A 100 29.15 5.53 11.25
N ARG A 101 28.48 6.28 12.11
CA ARG A 101 29.09 7.10 13.16
C ARG A 101 28.67 6.57 14.52
N LEU A 102 29.65 6.22 15.34
CA LEU A 102 29.44 5.84 16.74
C LEU A 102 29.86 7.01 17.62
N SER A 103 28.93 7.53 18.40
CA SER A 103 29.16 8.59 19.39
C SER A 103 28.80 8.10 20.77
N CYS A 104 29.51 8.61 21.78
CA CYS A 104 29.21 8.44 23.21
C CYS A 104 28.57 9.72 23.74
N THR A 105 27.49 9.60 24.48
CA THR A 105 26.77 10.71 25.10
C THR A 105 26.96 10.74 26.63
N ASP A 106 27.75 9.79 27.17
CA ASP A 106 27.99 9.65 28.61
C ASP A 106 28.99 10.69 29.10
N PRO A 107 28.63 11.52 30.09
CA PRO A 107 29.55 12.48 30.72
C PRO A 107 30.74 11.84 31.43
N GLU A 108 30.65 10.56 31.83
CA GLU A 108 31.76 9.83 32.50
C GLU A 108 32.84 9.38 31.50
N HIS A 109 32.54 9.39 30.19
CA HIS A 109 33.43 8.96 29.12
C HIS A 109 33.68 10.07 28.09
N GLU A 110 34.01 11.29 28.54
CA GLU A 110 34.33 12.44 27.66
C GLU A 110 35.51 12.16 26.72
N ASP A 111 36.37 11.19 27.05
CA ASP A 111 37.55 10.80 26.22
C ASP A 111 37.18 9.90 25.02
N PHE A 112 35.91 9.54 24.79
CA PHE A 112 35.50 8.71 23.71
C PHE A 112 35.43 9.51 22.39
N ASP A 113 36.42 9.28 21.51
CA ASP A 113 36.43 9.87 20.18
C ASP A 113 35.29 9.35 19.31
N THR A 114 34.52 10.24 18.71
CA THR A 114 33.51 9.88 17.73
C THR A 114 34.16 9.10 16.56
N ARG A 115 33.75 7.87 16.34
CA ARG A 115 34.31 7.00 15.31
C ARG A 115 33.39 6.92 14.10
N VAL A 116 33.91 7.31 12.94
CA VAL A 116 33.24 7.15 11.64
C VAL A 116 33.96 6.08 10.84
N GLN A 117 33.24 5.04 10.45
CA GLN A 117 33.82 3.90 9.71
C GLN A 117 32.86 3.40 8.63
N ASP A 118 33.43 2.90 7.55
CA ASP A 118 32.72 2.17 6.51
C ASP A 118 32.60 0.69 6.91
N VAL A 119 31.39 0.24 7.11
CA VAL A 119 31.12 -1.12 7.61
C VAL A 119 30.46 -1.95 6.53
N TYR A 120 30.99 -3.14 6.32
CA TYR A 120 30.43 -4.12 5.42
C TYR A 120 29.17 -4.76 5.99
N LEU A 121 28.04 -4.64 5.27
CA LEU A 121 26.74 -5.15 5.68
C LEU A 121 26.37 -6.51 5.03
N GLY A 122 27.07 -6.90 3.99
CA GLY A 122 26.85 -8.17 3.31
C GLY A 122 26.85 -8.04 1.78
N ASN A 123 26.85 -9.19 1.12
CA ASN A 123 26.69 -9.28 -0.32
C ASN A 123 25.21 -9.37 -0.67
N ILE A 124 24.77 -8.56 -1.62
CA ILE A 124 23.37 -8.42 -2.03
C ILE A 124 23.26 -8.78 -3.50
N PRO A 125 22.32 -9.65 -3.89
CA PRO A 125 22.02 -9.91 -5.29
C PRO A 125 21.68 -8.63 -6.03
N TYR A 126 22.29 -8.42 -7.18
CA TYR A 126 22.11 -7.23 -7.99
C TYR A 126 21.41 -7.56 -9.30
N MET A 127 20.52 -6.65 -9.73
CA MET A 127 19.74 -6.84 -10.95
C MET A 127 20.63 -6.68 -12.18
N THR A 128 20.48 -7.59 -13.13
CA THR A 128 21.13 -7.49 -14.45
C THR A 128 20.46 -6.40 -15.31
N PRO A 129 21.12 -5.89 -16.34
CA PRO A 129 20.48 -4.94 -17.28
C PRO A 129 19.22 -5.48 -17.95
N ALA A 130 19.06 -6.80 -18.00
CA ALA A 130 17.85 -7.45 -18.51
C ALA A 130 16.69 -7.53 -17.47
N GLY A 131 16.87 -7.01 -16.25
CA GLY A 131 15.82 -7.04 -15.21
C GLY A 131 15.71 -8.37 -14.48
N THR A 132 16.74 -9.19 -14.49
CA THR A 132 16.80 -10.50 -13.83
C THR A 132 17.81 -10.52 -12.69
N PHE A 133 17.75 -11.55 -11.85
CA PHE A 133 18.74 -11.82 -10.81
C PHE A 133 19.38 -13.18 -11.05
N VAL A 134 20.68 -13.26 -10.97
CA VAL A 134 21.41 -14.53 -11.07
C VAL A 134 21.66 -15.06 -9.67
N ILE A 135 20.99 -16.14 -9.31
CA ILE A 135 21.08 -16.79 -7.99
C ILE A 135 21.53 -18.22 -8.18
N ASN A 136 22.72 -18.57 -7.65
CA ASN A 136 23.31 -19.89 -7.77
C ASN A 136 23.39 -20.38 -9.24
N GLY A 137 23.76 -19.48 -10.15
CA GLY A 137 23.86 -19.76 -11.58
C GLY A 137 22.53 -19.85 -12.34
N SER A 138 21.41 -19.56 -11.70
CA SER A 138 20.08 -19.56 -12.33
C SER A 138 19.54 -18.14 -12.41
N GLU A 139 18.99 -17.76 -13.55
CA GLU A 139 18.29 -16.49 -13.68
C GLU A 139 16.91 -16.57 -13.05
N ARG A 140 16.63 -15.64 -12.16
CA ARG A 140 15.34 -15.52 -11.46
C ARG A 140 14.74 -14.14 -11.65
N ILE A 141 13.41 -14.10 -11.56
CA ILE A 141 12.63 -12.87 -11.63
C ILE A 141 11.81 -12.74 -10.34
N ILE A 142 11.80 -11.54 -9.77
CA ILE A 142 10.88 -11.21 -8.71
C ILE A 142 9.61 -10.67 -9.35
N VAL A 143 8.53 -11.45 -9.27
CA VAL A 143 7.23 -11.07 -9.80
C VAL A 143 6.58 -10.01 -8.91
N SER A 144 6.05 -8.95 -9.52
CA SER A 144 5.32 -7.92 -8.80
C SER A 144 4.02 -8.49 -8.21
N GLN A 145 3.66 -8.06 -7.01
CA GLN A 145 2.49 -8.54 -6.29
C GLN A 145 1.37 -7.52 -6.34
N LEU A 146 0.17 -7.97 -6.72
CA LEU A 146 -1.06 -7.18 -6.63
C LEU A 146 -1.76 -7.50 -5.31
N HIS A 147 -1.87 -6.52 -4.42
CA HIS A 147 -2.49 -6.70 -3.10
C HIS A 147 -3.44 -5.54 -2.79
N ARG A 148 -4.26 -5.72 -1.74
CA ARG A 148 -5.10 -4.63 -1.27
C ARG A 148 -4.22 -3.51 -0.71
N SER A 149 -4.49 -2.28 -1.12
CA SER A 149 -3.77 -1.09 -0.65
C SER A 149 -3.94 -0.92 0.87
N PRO A 150 -2.94 -0.38 1.59
CA PRO A 150 -3.17 0.11 2.94
C PRO A 150 -4.23 1.23 2.94
N GLY A 151 -4.93 1.38 4.06
CA GLY A 151 -5.97 2.39 4.23
C GLY A 151 -7.20 1.85 4.93
N VAL A 152 -8.33 2.55 4.79
CA VAL A 152 -9.63 2.14 5.33
C VAL A 152 -10.54 1.66 4.21
N PHE A 153 -11.26 0.57 4.46
CA PHE A 153 -12.22 -0.03 3.54
C PHE A 153 -13.54 -0.26 4.23
N PHE A 154 -14.60 0.19 3.60
CA PHE A 154 -15.97 0.02 4.06
C PHE A 154 -16.67 -1.05 3.24
N ASP A 155 -17.18 -2.06 3.90
CA ASP A 155 -17.79 -3.23 3.30
C ASP A 155 -19.22 -3.45 3.83
N GLN A 156 -20.04 -4.14 3.05
CA GLN A 156 -21.41 -4.52 3.41
C GLN A 156 -21.57 -6.02 3.30
N SER A 157 -22.10 -6.64 4.34
CA SER A 157 -22.49 -8.04 4.34
C SER A 157 -23.99 -8.21 4.60
N MET A 158 -24.58 -9.25 4.04
CA MET A 158 -25.98 -9.61 4.29
C MET A 158 -26.02 -10.72 5.34
N HIS A 159 -26.71 -10.45 6.42
CA HIS A 159 -27.01 -11.50 7.41
C HIS A 159 -28.11 -12.45 6.90
N ALA A 160 -28.16 -13.67 7.43
CA ALA A 160 -29.19 -14.67 7.06
C ALA A 160 -30.64 -14.18 7.19
N ASN A 161 -30.88 -13.21 8.07
CA ASN A 161 -32.20 -12.57 8.27
C ASN A 161 -32.52 -11.47 7.26
N GLY A 162 -31.65 -11.19 6.26
CA GLY A 162 -31.84 -10.13 5.30
C GLY A 162 -31.40 -8.73 5.77
N THR A 163 -30.90 -8.59 7.01
CA THR A 163 -30.36 -7.32 7.51
C THR A 163 -28.99 -7.02 6.89
N LYS A 164 -28.78 -5.78 6.46
CA LYS A 164 -27.47 -5.31 5.99
C LYS A 164 -26.59 -4.98 7.19
N LEU A 165 -25.44 -5.60 7.26
CA LEU A 165 -24.41 -5.30 8.25
C LEU A 165 -23.25 -4.59 7.56
N TYR A 166 -22.74 -3.56 8.19
CA TYR A 166 -21.66 -2.76 7.68
C TYR A 166 -20.39 -2.97 8.50
N SER A 167 -19.25 -2.94 7.84
CA SER A 167 -17.96 -3.01 8.49
C SER A 167 -16.98 -2.01 7.89
N ALA A 168 -16.07 -1.52 8.72
CA ALA A 168 -14.94 -0.69 8.32
C ALA A 168 -13.66 -1.40 8.75
N ARG A 169 -12.75 -1.65 7.81
CA ARG A 169 -11.49 -2.34 8.08
C ARG A 169 -10.32 -1.43 7.78
N ILE A 170 -9.46 -1.22 8.78
CA ILE A 170 -8.21 -0.48 8.64
C ILE A 170 -7.10 -1.50 8.39
N ILE A 171 -6.43 -1.37 7.25
CA ILE A 171 -5.29 -2.19 6.85
C ILE A 171 -4.06 -1.31 6.86
N PRO A 172 -3.12 -1.47 7.81
CA PRO A 172 -1.87 -0.75 7.81
C PRO A 172 -0.87 -1.38 6.82
N PHE A 173 0.16 -0.64 6.46
CA PHE A 173 1.33 -1.19 5.76
C PHE A 173 2.10 -2.16 6.67
N LYS A 174 2.24 -1.80 7.95
CA LYS A 174 2.87 -2.59 9.02
C LYS A 174 2.08 -2.38 10.31
N GLY A 175 1.69 -3.45 10.99
CA GLY A 175 0.98 -3.39 12.26
C GLY A 175 -0.26 -4.25 12.32
N SER A 176 -1.03 -4.08 13.39
CA SER A 176 -2.26 -4.83 13.64
C SER A 176 -3.45 -4.25 12.87
N TRP A 177 -4.32 -5.13 12.38
CA TRP A 177 -5.56 -4.73 11.73
C TRP A 177 -6.62 -4.36 12.75
N ILE A 178 -7.41 -3.34 12.47
CA ILE A 178 -8.66 -3.02 13.19
C ILE A 178 -9.83 -3.16 12.23
N GLU A 179 -10.89 -3.78 12.72
CA GLU A 179 -12.16 -3.86 12.00
C GLU A 179 -13.29 -3.41 12.93
N PHE A 180 -14.06 -2.44 12.50
CA PHE A 180 -15.30 -2.03 13.15
C PHE A 180 -16.46 -2.71 12.42
N ALA A 181 -17.33 -3.40 13.12
CA ALA A 181 -18.45 -4.07 12.52
C ALA A 181 -19.74 -3.87 13.34
N THR A 182 -20.85 -3.77 12.63
CA THR A 182 -22.18 -3.68 13.23
C THR A 182 -22.77 -5.07 13.45
N ASP A 183 -23.53 -5.22 14.51
CA ASP A 183 -24.27 -6.45 14.82
C ASP A 183 -25.77 -6.27 14.53
N ILE A 184 -26.53 -7.36 14.52
CA ILE A 184 -27.99 -7.40 14.28
C ILE A 184 -28.75 -6.51 15.28
N ASN A 185 -28.23 -6.39 16.50
CA ASN A 185 -28.80 -5.59 17.57
C ASN A 185 -28.46 -4.09 17.47
N ASN A 186 -27.95 -3.62 16.34
CA ASN A 186 -27.42 -2.26 16.17
C ASN A 186 -26.40 -1.90 17.27
N VAL A 187 -25.43 -2.77 17.51
CA VAL A 187 -24.30 -2.54 18.38
C VAL A 187 -23.04 -2.58 17.54
N MET A 188 -22.12 -1.66 17.76
CA MET A 188 -20.86 -1.58 17.05
C MET A 188 -19.73 -2.19 17.88
N TYR A 189 -19.00 -3.11 17.26
CA TYR A 189 -17.86 -3.80 17.86
C TYR A 189 -16.59 -3.52 17.10
N ALA A 190 -15.49 -3.46 17.84
CA ALA A 190 -14.13 -3.44 17.29
C ALA A 190 -13.48 -4.81 17.41
N TYR A 191 -12.76 -5.22 16.37
CA TYR A 191 -11.97 -6.46 16.33
C TYR A 191 -10.52 -6.10 16.05
N ILE A 192 -9.63 -6.48 16.95
CA ILE A 192 -8.18 -6.30 16.79
C ILE A 192 -7.60 -7.64 16.32
N ASP A 193 -6.93 -7.66 15.16
CA ASP A 193 -6.35 -8.87 14.54
C ASP A 193 -7.33 -10.05 14.43
N ARG A 194 -8.62 -9.75 14.19
CA ARG A 194 -9.72 -10.76 14.12
C ARG A 194 -9.88 -11.60 15.38
N LYS A 195 -9.42 -11.12 16.52
CA LYS A 195 -9.60 -11.77 17.83
C LYS A 195 -10.96 -11.40 18.42
N LYS A 196 -11.10 -11.59 19.72
CA LYS A 196 -12.34 -11.34 20.45
C LYS A 196 -12.88 -9.92 20.19
N LYS A 197 -14.20 -9.82 20.05
CA LYS A 197 -14.89 -8.56 19.86
C LYS A 197 -14.97 -7.75 21.15
N LEU A 198 -14.82 -6.46 21.04
CA LEU A 198 -15.01 -5.49 22.12
C LEU A 198 -15.91 -4.35 21.65
N PRO A 199 -16.75 -3.74 22.52
CA PRO A 199 -17.54 -2.57 22.15
C PRO A 199 -16.64 -1.43 21.66
N VAL A 200 -17.07 -0.68 20.66
CA VAL A 200 -16.30 0.45 20.12
C VAL A 200 -16.10 1.53 21.20
N THR A 201 -17.09 1.71 22.07
CA THR A 201 -17.02 2.68 23.17
C THR A 201 -15.92 2.35 24.19
N THR A 202 -15.66 1.07 24.45
CA THR A 202 -14.51 0.64 25.28
C THR A 202 -13.18 1.06 24.63
N LEU A 203 -13.07 0.94 23.29
CA LEU A 203 -11.88 1.40 22.62
C LEU A 203 -11.75 2.93 22.67
N LEU A 204 -12.84 3.67 22.47
CA LEU A 204 -12.84 5.13 22.58
C LEU A 204 -12.41 5.60 23.98
N ARG A 205 -12.88 4.94 25.06
CA ARG A 205 -12.42 5.24 26.43
C ARG A 205 -10.93 5.00 26.59
N ALA A 206 -10.42 3.89 26.08
CA ALA A 206 -9.01 3.52 26.19
C ALA A 206 -8.06 4.47 25.44
N ILE A 207 -8.53 5.19 24.42
CA ILE A 207 -7.74 6.16 23.66
C ILE A 207 -7.86 7.60 24.19
N GLY A 208 -8.58 7.82 25.34
CA GLY A 208 -8.59 9.09 26.03
C GLY A 208 -9.97 9.76 26.17
N PHE A 209 -11.07 9.16 25.70
CA PHE A 209 -12.43 9.68 25.90
C PHE A 209 -13.08 9.04 27.11
N ASN A 210 -12.73 9.53 28.29
CA ASN A 210 -12.97 8.88 29.57
C ASN A 210 -14.48 8.71 29.90
N SER A 211 -15.29 9.73 29.69
CA SER A 211 -16.68 9.74 30.11
C SER A 211 -17.68 9.43 29.00
N ASP A 212 -18.87 8.97 29.36
CA ASP A 212 -19.99 8.85 28.42
C ASP A 212 -20.30 10.20 27.75
N LYS A 213 -20.12 11.30 28.51
CA LYS A 213 -20.30 12.66 28.00
C LYS A 213 -19.37 12.95 26.83
N ASP A 214 -18.09 12.66 26.99
CA ASP A 214 -17.08 12.92 25.96
C ASP A 214 -17.40 12.15 24.67
N ILE A 215 -17.81 10.89 24.79
CA ILE A 215 -18.19 10.07 23.62
C ILE A 215 -19.44 10.63 22.92
N ILE A 216 -20.42 11.07 23.68
CA ILE A 216 -21.67 11.61 23.13
C ILE A 216 -21.43 12.98 22.47
N ASP A 217 -20.58 13.81 23.07
CA ASP A 217 -20.22 15.14 22.55
C ASP A 217 -19.44 15.07 21.24
N ILE A 218 -18.53 14.10 21.09
CA ILE A 218 -17.80 13.87 19.84
C ILE A 218 -18.74 13.68 18.64
N PHE A 219 -19.82 12.93 18.85
CA PHE A 219 -20.83 12.69 17.81
C PHE A 219 -21.93 13.74 17.77
N GLY A 220 -21.92 14.71 18.70
CA GLY A 220 -22.90 15.79 18.76
C GLY A 220 -24.33 15.34 19.02
N LEU A 221 -24.52 14.27 19.84
CA LEU A 221 -25.78 13.56 19.98
C LEU A 221 -26.71 14.09 21.10
N ALA A 222 -26.19 14.92 21.97
CA ALA A 222 -26.95 15.42 23.13
C ALA A 222 -26.86 16.94 23.29
N ASP A 223 -27.86 17.50 23.95
CA ASP A 223 -27.85 18.85 24.45
C ASP A 223 -27.54 18.83 25.94
N GLU A 224 -26.54 19.61 26.36
CA GLU A 224 -26.21 19.80 27.74
C GLU A 224 -27.17 20.85 28.32
N ILE A 225 -27.91 20.47 29.35
CA ILE A 225 -28.89 21.33 30.01
C ILE A 225 -28.51 21.47 31.49
N GLU A 226 -28.45 22.71 31.98
CA GLU A 226 -28.26 22.97 33.40
C GLU A 226 -29.46 22.49 34.20
N VAL A 227 -29.20 21.84 35.35
CA VAL A 227 -30.23 21.31 36.23
C VAL A 227 -30.89 22.49 36.98
N THR A 228 -31.90 23.10 36.34
CA THR A 228 -32.77 24.08 36.94
C THR A 228 -34.23 23.58 36.88
N PRO A 229 -35.10 23.88 37.88
CA PRO A 229 -36.45 23.36 37.88
C PRO A 229 -37.25 23.71 36.61
N GLN A 230 -36.99 24.89 36.03
CA GLN A 230 -37.62 25.32 34.76
C GLN A 230 -37.15 24.52 33.56
N ASN A 231 -35.82 24.32 33.44
CA ASN A 231 -35.26 23.56 32.31
C ASN A 231 -35.67 22.09 32.33
N LEU A 232 -35.86 21.51 33.52
CA LEU A 232 -36.31 20.12 33.67
C LEU A 232 -37.78 19.96 33.26
N GLU A 233 -38.65 20.92 33.60
CA GLU A 233 -40.03 20.91 33.20
C GLU A 233 -40.21 21.14 31.70
N ASP A 234 -39.47 22.09 31.12
CA ASP A 234 -39.54 22.42 29.68
C ASP A 234 -39.08 21.26 28.79
N ASN A 235 -38.21 20.39 29.30
CA ASN A 235 -37.65 19.24 28.56
C ASN A 235 -38.27 17.90 29.01
N LYS A 236 -39.40 17.93 29.70
CA LYS A 236 -40.09 16.72 30.13
C LYS A 236 -40.54 15.85 28.95
N GLY A 237 -40.26 14.54 29.03
CA GLY A 237 -40.54 13.57 27.98
C GLY A 237 -39.32 13.28 27.05
N ARG A 238 -38.23 14.02 27.14
CA ARG A 238 -36.96 13.68 26.43
C ARG A 238 -36.23 12.57 27.16
N LYS A 239 -35.41 11.82 26.41
CA LYS A 239 -34.60 10.72 26.96
C LYS A 239 -33.24 11.22 27.42
N LEU A 240 -32.76 10.65 28.53
CA LEU A 240 -31.41 10.87 29.00
C LEU A 240 -30.40 10.24 28.06
N ALA A 241 -29.39 11.01 27.65
CA ALA A 241 -28.32 10.55 26.77
C ALA A 241 -27.23 9.79 27.53
N ALA A 242 -26.91 10.22 28.76
CA ALA A 242 -25.92 9.62 29.61
C ALA A 242 -26.52 9.27 30.98
N LYS A 243 -25.82 8.37 31.71
CA LYS A 243 -26.16 8.08 33.12
C LYS A 243 -25.94 9.31 33.97
N VAL A 244 -26.86 9.59 34.88
CA VAL A 244 -26.67 10.63 35.89
C VAL A 244 -25.95 10.00 37.07
N LEU A 245 -24.72 10.45 37.31
CA LEU A 245 -23.86 9.92 38.36
C LEU A 245 -23.76 10.86 39.53
N LYS A 246 -23.88 10.32 40.73
CA LYS A 246 -23.52 11.06 41.96
C LYS A 246 -22.09 10.67 42.34
N THR A 247 -21.18 11.63 42.35
CA THR A 247 -19.81 11.46 42.77
C THR A 247 -19.59 12.01 44.15
N TRP A 248 -18.94 11.26 45.02
CA TRP A 248 -18.47 11.76 46.32
C TRP A 248 -17.07 11.22 46.59
N THR A 249 -16.28 11.97 47.32
CA THR A 249 -14.97 11.57 47.81
C THR A 249 -15.07 10.86 49.15
N GLU A 250 -14.55 9.68 49.25
CA GLU A 250 -14.38 8.91 50.50
C GLU A 250 -12.89 8.82 50.83
N ASP A 251 -12.52 9.34 52.00
CA ASP A 251 -11.16 9.29 52.47
C ASP A 251 -10.84 7.89 52.95
N PHE A 252 -9.93 7.21 52.25
CA PHE A 252 -9.45 5.89 52.62
C PHE A 252 -8.08 6.03 53.29
N GLU A 253 -8.01 5.61 54.56
CA GLU A 253 -6.71 5.49 55.27
C GLU A 253 -6.07 4.14 54.87
N ASP A 254 -4.92 4.20 54.25
CA ASP A 254 -4.11 3.01 53.96
C ASP A 254 -3.50 2.51 55.30
N GLU A 255 -3.90 1.30 55.70
CA GLU A 255 -3.47 0.68 57.00
C GLU A 255 -1.95 0.45 57.08
N ASP A 256 -1.22 0.40 55.91
CA ASP A 256 0.22 0.14 55.88
C ASP A 256 1.08 1.43 55.87
N THR A 257 0.57 2.52 55.28
CA THR A 257 1.33 3.79 55.14
C THR A 257 0.79 4.93 55.97
N GLY A 258 -0.45 4.86 56.46
CA GLY A 258 -1.11 5.93 57.22
C GLY A 258 -1.41 7.20 56.37
N GLU A 259 -1.32 7.11 55.06
CA GLU A 259 -1.68 8.19 54.14
C GLU A 259 -3.19 8.14 53.82
N VAL A 260 -3.84 9.29 53.87
CA VAL A 260 -5.25 9.44 53.50
C VAL A 260 -5.30 9.66 52.00
N ILE A 261 -5.79 8.66 51.27
CA ILE A 261 -6.00 8.73 49.82
C ILE A 261 -7.46 9.02 49.57
N PRO A 262 -7.81 10.16 48.97
CA PRO A 262 -9.20 10.43 48.59
C PRO A 262 -9.60 9.54 47.37
N ILE A 263 -10.52 8.63 47.60
CA ILE A 263 -11.09 7.77 46.53
C ILE A 263 -12.41 8.37 46.11
N GLU A 264 -12.54 8.73 44.83
CA GLU A 264 -13.81 9.13 44.21
C GLU A 264 -14.67 7.90 43.98
N ARG A 265 -15.86 7.89 44.57
CA ARG A 265 -16.89 6.87 44.30
C ARG A 265 -18.05 7.46 43.53
N THR A 266 -18.53 6.72 42.56
CA THR A 266 -19.64 7.10 41.70
C THR A 266 -20.78 6.07 41.78
N ILE A 267 -22.01 6.51 42.02
CA ILE A 267 -23.21 5.67 41.92
C ILE A 267 -24.14 6.23 40.85
N PRO A 268 -24.64 5.40 39.90
CA PRO A 268 -25.66 5.83 38.96
C PRO A 268 -27.02 6.01 39.70
N ILE A 269 -27.61 7.17 39.54
CA ILE A 269 -28.92 7.51 40.13
C ILE A 269 -30.03 7.25 39.15
N VAL A 270 -29.81 7.62 37.87
CA VAL A 270 -30.74 7.41 36.78
C VAL A 270 -29.98 6.75 35.65
N GLU A 271 -30.54 5.68 35.12
CA GLU A 271 -29.92 4.95 33.99
C GLU A 271 -30.10 5.69 32.68
N ARG A 272 -29.25 5.38 31.72
CA ARG A 272 -29.32 5.92 30.37
C ARG A 272 -30.59 5.47 29.65
N GLY A 273 -31.19 6.36 28.88
CA GLY A 273 -32.35 6.07 28.06
C GLY A 273 -33.68 6.14 28.84
N GLU A 274 -33.65 6.42 30.14
CA GLU A 274 -34.86 6.74 30.90
C GLU A 274 -35.45 8.06 30.41
N ILE A 275 -36.76 8.12 30.40
CA ILE A 275 -37.52 9.33 30.01
C ILE A 275 -37.55 10.28 31.23
N LEU A 276 -37.40 11.56 30.95
CA LEU A 276 -37.47 12.59 31.98
C LEU A 276 -38.93 12.74 32.47
N ASP A 277 -39.34 11.88 33.43
CA ASP A 277 -40.62 11.87 34.08
C ASP A 277 -40.56 12.58 35.44
N ASP A 278 -41.70 12.82 36.09
CA ASP A 278 -41.75 13.49 37.40
C ASP A 278 -40.91 12.76 38.49
N ASP A 279 -40.84 11.41 38.41
CA ASP A 279 -40.08 10.61 39.34
C ASP A 279 -38.54 10.74 39.09
N THR A 280 -38.12 10.82 37.82
CA THR A 280 -36.73 11.03 37.45
C THR A 280 -36.25 12.43 37.73
N ILE A 281 -37.11 13.43 37.51
CA ILE A 281 -36.88 14.85 37.86
C ILE A 281 -36.70 14.99 39.40
N ALA A 282 -37.51 14.34 40.21
CA ALA A 282 -37.37 14.35 41.66
C ALA A 282 -36.00 13.73 42.08
N LYS A 283 -35.62 12.60 41.52
CA LYS A 283 -34.33 11.96 41.81
C LYS A 283 -33.12 12.82 41.42
N ILE A 284 -33.19 13.53 40.28
CA ILE A 284 -32.12 14.41 39.81
C ILE A 284 -32.06 15.69 40.67
N SER A 285 -33.22 16.25 41.08
CA SER A 285 -33.29 17.46 41.92
C SER A 285 -32.73 17.26 43.34
N ASP A 286 -32.75 16.01 43.84
CA ASP A 286 -32.16 15.63 45.14
C ASP A 286 -30.66 15.46 45.10
N THR A 287 -30.02 15.75 43.97
CA THR A 287 -28.58 15.54 43.77
C THR A 287 -27.88 16.83 43.41
N ASP A 288 -26.60 16.94 43.73
CA ASP A 288 -25.74 18.08 43.43
C ASP A 288 -25.25 18.12 41.96
N VAL A 289 -25.94 17.45 41.04
CA VAL A 289 -25.55 17.40 39.60
C VAL A 289 -25.87 18.72 38.94
N LYS A 290 -24.90 19.39 38.35
CA LYS A 290 -25.02 20.73 37.75
C LYS A 290 -25.62 20.70 36.35
N SER A 291 -25.35 19.67 35.56
CA SER A 291 -25.82 19.52 34.17
C SER A 291 -26.17 18.08 33.84
N ILE A 292 -27.15 17.92 32.95
CA ILE A 292 -27.57 16.62 32.41
C ILE A 292 -27.52 16.67 30.90
N LEU A 293 -27.32 15.52 30.28
CA LEU A 293 -27.31 15.37 28.83
C LEU A 293 -28.63 14.75 28.37
N LEU A 294 -29.37 15.46 27.54
CA LEU A 294 -30.61 14.99 26.92
C LEU A 294 -30.37 14.69 25.45
N GLN A 295 -30.97 13.61 24.96
CA GLN A 295 -30.90 13.27 23.54
C GLN A 295 -31.55 14.38 22.71
N LYS A 296 -30.90 14.77 21.59
CA LYS A 296 -31.51 15.71 20.63
C LYS A 296 -32.77 15.11 20.03
N ASP A 297 -33.76 15.92 19.75
CA ASP A 297 -35.01 15.44 19.12
C ASP A 297 -34.77 14.89 17.72
N GLU A 298 -33.81 15.43 17.00
CA GLU A 298 -33.32 14.90 15.71
C GLU A 298 -32.60 13.55 15.86
N ALA A 299 -31.99 13.26 17.01
CA ALA A 299 -31.34 11.99 17.33
C ALA A 299 -32.36 10.88 17.68
N ASN A 300 -33.65 11.19 17.83
CA ASN A 300 -34.73 10.19 17.85
C ASN A 300 -35.00 9.55 16.48
N SER A 301 -34.47 10.11 15.36
CA SER A 301 -34.26 9.37 14.14
C SER A 301 -33.24 8.31 14.45
N ASN A 302 -33.43 7.06 13.99
CA ASN A 302 -32.58 5.88 14.23
C ASN A 302 -31.08 6.04 13.88
N GLU A 303 -30.64 7.26 13.49
CA GLU A 303 -29.33 7.52 12.93
C GLU A 303 -28.18 7.19 13.88
N TYR A 304 -28.33 7.56 15.16
CA TYR A 304 -27.27 7.38 16.15
C TYR A 304 -27.63 6.39 17.27
N ALA A 305 -28.75 5.70 17.13
CA ALA A 305 -29.16 4.67 18.09
C ALA A 305 -28.06 3.62 18.34
N ILE A 306 -27.20 3.40 17.35
CA ILE A 306 -26.09 2.44 17.44
C ILE A 306 -25.08 2.82 18.54
N ILE A 307 -24.78 4.11 18.71
CA ILE A 307 -23.84 4.58 19.75
C ILE A 307 -24.45 4.34 21.13
N PHE A 308 -25.74 4.70 21.32
CA PHE A 308 -26.42 4.48 22.58
C PHE A 308 -26.56 2.99 22.93
N ASN A 309 -26.87 2.15 21.94
CA ASN A 309 -26.92 0.70 22.13
C ASN A 309 -25.55 0.11 22.48
N THR A 310 -24.49 0.65 21.87
CA THR A 310 -23.12 0.20 22.15
C THR A 310 -22.71 0.61 23.56
N LEU A 311 -23.02 1.83 23.97
CA LEU A 311 -22.77 2.29 25.35
C LEU A 311 -23.53 1.45 26.40
N GLN A 312 -24.73 0.96 26.09
CA GLN A 312 -25.47 0.02 26.97
C GLN A 312 -24.77 -1.34 27.15
N LYS A 313 -24.07 -1.80 26.11
CA LYS A 313 -23.33 -3.08 26.11
C LYS A 313 -21.91 -2.97 26.62
N ASP A 314 -21.43 -1.75 26.84
CA ASP A 314 -20.09 -1.49 27.36
C ASP A 314 -20.01 -1.86 28.86
N PRO A 315 -19.13 -2.79 29.25
CA PRO A 315 -18.96 -3.19 30.63
C PRO A 315 -18.09 -2.20 31.44
N THR A 316 -17.51 -1.18 30.78
CA THR A 316 -16.53 -0.27 31.38
C THR A 316 -17.13 1.14 31.56
N ASN A 317 -16.75 1.82 32.64
CA ASN A 317 -17.20 3.19 32.92
C ASN A 317 -16.05 4.20 32.94
N THR A 318 -14.82 3.73 33.14
CA THR A 318 -13.63 4.59 33.22
C THR A 318 -12.56 4.16 32.20
N GLU A 319 -11.63 5.06 31.91
CA GLU A 319 -10.50 4.80 31.01
C GLU A 319 -9.64 3.62 31.52
N ILE A 320 -9.37 3.58 32.82
CA ILE A 320 -8.55 2.52 33.45
C ILE A 320 -9.20 1.14 33.28
N GLU A 321 -10.52 1.06 33.53
CA GLU A 321 -11.27 -0.18 33.33
C GLU A 321 -11.24 -0.63 31.85
N ALA A 322 -11.37 0.32 30.91
CA ALA A 322 -11.35 0.05 29.49
C ALA A 322 -9.97 -0.47 29.03
N VAL A 323 -8.88 0.15 29.48
CA VAL A 323 -7.50 -0.27 29.20
C VAL A 323 -7.24 -1.67 29.74
N ASN A 324 -7.62 -1.94 31.00
CA ASN A 324 -7.49 -3.24 31.62
C ASN A 324 -8.32 -4.32 30.92
N PHE A 325 -9.55 -3.98 30.52
CA PHE A 325 -10.42 -4.88 29.76
C PHE A 325 -9.80 -5.26 28.41
N ILE A 326 -9.27 -4.31 27.65
CA ILE A 326 -8.60 -4.55 26.38
C ILE A 326 -7.36 -5.42 26.58
N TYR A 327 -6.54 -5.11 27.57
CA TYR A 327 -5.34 -5.91 27.90
C TYR A 327 -5.71 -7.36 28.19
N LYS A 328 -6.71 -7.59 29.05
CA LYS A 328 -7.23 -8.92 29.41
C LYS A 328 -7.74 -9.68 28.17
N GLN A 329 -8.41 -9.00 27.26
CA GLN A 329 -8.87 -9.60 26.00
C GLN A 329 -7.71 -9.98 25.06
N LEU A 330 -6.66 -9.19 24.99
CA LEU A 330 -5.52 -9.43 24.09
C LEU A 330 -4.52 -10.46 24.66
N ARG A 331 -4.27 -10.43 25.96
CA ARG A 331 -3.22 -11.24 26.62
C ARG A 331 -3.76 -12.45 27.37
N ASN A 332 -5.06 -12.51 27.62
CA ASN A 332 -5.72 -13.52 28.48
C ASN A 332 -5.18 -13.55 29.94
N SER A 333 -4.60 -12.44 30.40
CA SER A 333 -4.07 -12.25 31.77
C SER A 333 -4.42 -10.86 32.25
N GLU A 334 -4.44 -10.65 33.55
CA GLU A 334 -4.60 -9.33 34.12
C GLU A 334 -3.28 -8.53 33.98
N PRO A 335 -3.37 -7.20 33.76
CA PRO A 335 -2.17 -6.37 33.65
C PRO A 335 -1.48 -6.30 35.00
N PRO A 336 -0.11 -6.29 35.04
CA PRO A 336 0.63 -6.12 36.28
C PRO A 336 0.50 -4.70 36.84
N ASP A 337 0.38 -3.71 35.96
CA ASP A 337 0.19 -2.30 36.28
C ASP A 337 -0.52 -1.57 35.12
N GLU A 338 -1.07 -0.41 35.41
CA GLU A 338 -1.80 0.42 34.43
C GLU A 338 -0.88 0.91 33.30
N ALA A 339 0.35 1.30 33.64
CA ALA A 339 1.31 1.80 32.66
C ALA A 339 1.64 0.74 31.59
N THR A 340 1.81 -0.53 32.00
CA THR A 340 2.02 -1.64 31.07
C THR A 340 0.82 -1.91 30.19
N ALA A 341 -0.39 -1.78 30.72
CA ALA A 341 -1.60 -1.98 29.95
C ALA A 341 -1.78 -0.87 28.88
N ARG A 342 -1.54 0.38 29.24
CA ARG A 342 -1.57 1.54 28.34
C ARG A 342 -0.49 1.44 27.25
N ASP A 343 0.74 1.07 27.62
CA ASP A 343 1.85 0.86 26.68
C ASP A 343 1.55 -0.20 25.60
N VAL A 344 0.74 -1.21 25.93
CA VAL A 344 0.32 -2.21 24.93
C VAL A 344 -0.60 -1.60 23.89
N ILE A 345 -1.54 -0.73 24.27
CA ILE A 345 -2.46 -0.06 23.34
C ILE A 345 -1.70 0.93 22.48
N ASP A 346 -0.82 1.73 23.08
CA ASP A 346 0.02 2.69 22.38
C ASP A 346 0.91 2.00 21.34
N LYS A 347 1.50 0.87 21.70
CA LYS A 347 2.32 0.07 20.77
C LYS A 347 1.52 -0.56 19.62
N LEU A 348 0.20 -0.78 19.79
CA LEU A 348 -0.63 -1.38 18.74
C LEU A 348 -0.95 -0.40 17.63
N PHE A 349 -1.20 0.89 17.94
CA PHE A 349 -1.81 1.83 16.99
C PHE A 349 -1.08 3.18 16.88
N PHE A 350 -0.40 3.63 17.91
CA PHE A 350 0.16 4.99 18.02
C PHE A 350 1.68 5.04 17.99
N SER A 351 2.36 3.89 18.07
CA SER A 351 3.82 3.83 18.06
C SER A 351 4.37 3.67 16.64
N GLU A 352 5.13 4.64 16.15
CA GLU A 352 5.79 4.63 14.84
C GLU A 352 6.70 3.40 14.61
N LYS A 353 7.28 2.85 15.67
CA LYS A 353 8.14 1.66 15.57
C LYS A 353 7.36 0.39 15.23
N ARG A 354 6.07 0.31 15.58
CA ARG A 354 5.26 -0.90 15.43
C ARG A 354 4.08 -0.79 14.49
N TYR A 355 3.58 0.41 14.30
CA TYR A 355 2.43 0.68 13.44
C TYR A 355 2.80 1.71 12.38
N ASP A 356 2.52 1.41 11.13
CA ASP A 356 2.77 2.29 10.01
C ASP A 356 1.67 2.11 8.96
N LEU A 357 0.96 3.17 8.65
CA LEU A 357 -0.01 3.21 7.53
C LEU A 357 0.69 3.28 6.17
N GLY A 358 1.96 3.73 6.17
CA GLY A 358 2.66 4.12 4.95
C GLY A 358 2.10 5.41 4.32
N ASN A 359 2.84 5.97 3.40
CA ASN A 359 2.41 7.19 2.68
C ASN A 359 1.10 6.96 1.93
N VAL A 360 0.96 5.77 1.33
CA VAL A 360 -0.24 5.38 0.57
C VAL A 360 -1.47 5.26 1.48
N GLY A 361 -1.32 4.61 2.64
CA GLY A 361 -2.41 4.43 3.59
C GLY A 361 -2.90 5.76 4.15
N ARG A 362 -1.97 6.66 4.53
CA ARG A 362 -2.32 8.00 5.02
C ARG A 362 -2.99 8.84 3.93
N PHE A 363 -2.45 8.85 2.72
CA PHE A 363 -3.04 9.56 1.59
C PHE A 363 -4.49 9.11 1.33
N ARG A 364 -4.72 7.80 1.25
CA ARG A 364 -6.05 7.25 1.00
C ARG A 364 -7.04 7.51 2.13
N LEU A 365 -6.59 7.39 3.38
CA LEU A 365 -7.41 7.65 4.55
C LEU A 365 -7.85 9.12 4.60
N ASN A 366 -6.91 10.05 4.39
CA ASN A 366 -7.21 11.47 4.32
C ASN A 366 -8.20 11.80 3.19
N LYS A 367 -7.99 11.23 2.01
CA LYS A 367 -8.83 11.47 0.84
C LYS A 367 -10.25 10.93 1.04
N LYS A 368 -10.38 9.68 1.57
CA LYS A 368 -11.68 9.03 1.78
C LYS A 368 -12.53 9.73 2.83
N LEU A 369 -11.91 10.16 3.91
CA LEU A 369 -12.59 10.79 5.05
C LEU A 369 -12.59 12.33 4.99
N GLY A 370 -11.95 12.93 3.98
CA GLY A 370 -11.83 14.39 3.87
C GLY A 370 -10.98 15.02 4.96
N LEU A 371 -9.99 14.29 5.48
CA LEU A 371 -9.12 14.76 6.56
C LEU A 371 -7.96 15.61 6.03
N THR A 372 -7.53 16.57 6.84
CA THR A 372 -6.38 17.45 6.57
C THR A 372 -5.15 17.08 7.41
N THR A 373 -5.09 15.83 7.89
CA THR A 373 -3.96 15.34 8.70
C THR A 373 -2.68 15.37 7.87
N ASP A 374 -1.57 15.77 8.48
CA ASP A 374 -0.26 15.85 7.83
C ASP A 374 0.12 14.48 7.21
N PRO A 375 0.52 14.45 5.93
CA PRO A 375 0.98 13.24 5.25
C PRO A 375 2.17 12.54 5.93
N GLU A 376 2.97 13.26 6.71
CA GLU A 376 4.10 12.69 7.43
C GLU A 376 3.68 11.85 8.65
N ILE A 377 2.49 12.06 9.19
CA ILE A 377 1.95 11.27 10.31
C ILE A 377 1.49 9.91 9.79
N ARG A 378 2.28 8.88 9.99
CA ARG A 378 2.02 7.52 9.51
C ARG A 378 1.32 6.61 10.51
N VAL A 379 1.12 7.05 11.74
CA VAL A 379 0.37 6.32 12.78
C VAL A 379 -1.09 6.72 12.77
N LEU A 380 -1.96 5.91 13.35
CA LEU A 380 -3.36 6.29 13.56
C LEU A 380 -3.44 7.46 14.54
N THR A 381 -4.41 8.33 14.31
CA THR A 381 -4.77 9.41 15.25
C THR A 381 -6.17 9.17 15.81
N ASN A 382 -6.48 9.79 16.94
CA ASN A 382 -7.82 9.69 17.53
C ASN A 382 -8.89 10.24 16.57
N THR A 383 -8.56 11.28 15.81
CA THR A 383 -9.44 11.85 14.79
C THR A 383 -9.74 10.86 13.68
N ASP A 384 -8.76 10.06 13.23
CA ASP A 384 -8.98 9.05 12.23
C ASP A 384 -10.03 8.02 12.67
N ILE A 385 -9.91 7.53 13.90
CA ILE A 385 -10.82 6.53 14.45
C ILE A 385 -12.24 7.09 14.56
N ILE A 386 -12.39 8.32 15.02
CA ILE A 386 -13.70 9.01 15.14
C ILE A 386 -14.35 9.16 13.77
N GLU A 387 -13.60 9.65 12.77
CA GLU A 387 -14.16 9.88 11.44
C GLU A 387 -14.51 8.58 10.73
N ILE A 388 -13.77 7.50 10.96
CA ILE A 388 -14.12 6.16 10.45
C ILE A 388 -15.45 5.70 11.05
N ILE A 389 -15.63 5.85 12.36
CA ILE A 389 -16.90 5.50 13.02
C ILE A 389 -18.04 6.38 12.50
N ARG A 390 -17.80 7.68 12.31
CA ARG A 390 -18.78 8.62 11.76
C ARG A 390 -19.19 8.24 10.34
N TYR A 391 -18.24 7.89 9.49
CA TYR A 391 -18.53 7.42 8.13
C TYR A 391 -19.32 6.09 8.14
N LEU A 392 -18.99 5.18 9.06
CA LEU A 392 -19.74 3.93 9.22
C LEU A 392 -21.19 4.17 9.65
N ILE A 393 -21.45 5.15 10.51
CA ILE A 393 -22.79 5.58 10.88
C ILE A 393 -23.53 6.18 9.66
N GLN A 394 -22.85 6.97 8.84
CA GLN A 394 -23.42 7.51 7.59
C GLN A 394 -23.79 6.40 6.61
N LEU A 395 -22.99 5.32 6.52
CA LEU A 395 -23.30 4.14 5.71
C LEU A 395 -24.56 3.43 6.18
N ILE A 396 -24.73 3.25 7.49
CA ILE A 396 -25.92 2.62 8.07
C ILE A 396 -27.17 3.42 7.69
N ASN A 397 -27.06 4.73 7.64
CA ASN A 397 -28.12 5.68 7.29
C ASN A 397 -28.25 5.91 5.77
N SER A 398 -27.55 5.14 4.95
CA SER A 398 -27.57 5.25 3.47
C SER A 398 -27.16 6.64 2.94
N LYS A 399 -26.34 7.39 3.69
CA LYS A 399 -25.80 8.70 3.29
C LYS A 399 -24.39 8.60 2.64
N ALA A 400 -23.81 7.41 2.63
CA ALA A 400 -22.50 7.13 2.07
C ALA A 400 -22.52 5.85 1.22
N SER A 401 -21.46 5.58 0.49
CA SER A 401 -21.29 4.39 -0.36
C SER A 401 -20.22 3.46 0.20
N VAL A 402 -20.42 2.15 0.01
CA VAL A 402 -19.42 1.13 0.30
C VAL A 402 -18.31 1.14 -0.74
N ASP A 403 -17.14 0.63 -0.38
CA ASP A 403 -16.01 0.52 -1.29
C ASP A 403 -16.07 -0.78 -2.10
N ASP A 404 -15.70 -0.70 -3.36
CA ASP A 404 -15.46 -1.87 -4.19
C ASP A 404 -14.01 -2.35 -3.98
N ILE A 405 -13.87 -3.54 -3.43
CA ILE A 405 -12.57 -4.14 -3.07
C ILE A 405 -11.75 -4.46 -4.32
N ASP A 406 -12.39 -4.80 -5.43
CA ASP A 406 -11.73 -5.23 -6.67
C ASP A 406 -11.39 -4.06 -7.60
N HIS A 407 -11.85 -2.88 -7.28
CA HIS A 407 -11.49 -1.66 -7.99
C HIS A 407 -9.97 -1.38 -7.90
N LEU A 408 -9.31 -1.04 -9.01
CA LEU A 408 -7.85 -0.82 -9.04
C LEU A 408 -7.38 0.44 -8.29
N SER A 409 -8.28 1.28 -7.82
CA SER A 409 -7.95 2.30 -6.82
C SER A 409 -7.72 1.70 -5.43
N ASN A 410 -8.30 0.53 -5.15
CA ASN A 410 -8.21 -0.19 -3.88
C ASN A 410 -7.17 -1.31 -3.89
N ARG A 411 -6.69 -1.69 -5.07
CA ARG A 411 -5.62 -2.67 -5.27
C ARG A 411 -4.38 -1.98 -5.79
N ARG A 412 -3.25 -2.23 -5.18
CA ARG A 412 -1.96 -1.67 -5.58
C ARG A 412 -0.94 -2.76 -5.89
N VAL A 413 0.09 -2.38 -6.62
CA VAL A 413 1.19 -3.25 -7.01
C VAL A 413 2.37 -3.00 -6.08
N ARG A 414 2.87 -4.09 -5.49
CA ARG A 414 4.12 -4.12 -4.75
C ARG A 414 5.22 -4.56 -5.71
N THR A 415 6.06 -3.62 -6.12
CA THR A 415 7.15 -3.84 -7.07
C THR A 415 8.37 -4.48 -6.41
N VAL A 416 9.36 -4.84 -7.21
CA VAL A 416 10.62 -5.46 -6.74
C VAL A 416 11.31 -4.60 -5.67
N GLY A 417 11.42 -3.30 -5.89
CA GLY A 417 12.09 -2.39 -4.94
C GLY A 417 11.42 -2.38 -3.58
N GLU A 418 10.07 -2.32 -3.55
CA GLU A 418 9.32 -2.35 -2.29
C GLU A 418 9.42 -3.71 -1.60
N GLN A 419 9.40 -4.81 -2.35
CA GLN A 419 9.59 -6.15 -1.78
C GLN A 419 10.98 -6.29 -1.15
N LEU A 420 12.02 -5.78 -1.80
CA LEU A 420 13.37 -5.73 -1.26
C LEU A 420 13.45 -4.83 -0.02
N ALA A 421 12.85 -3.63 -0.06
CA ALA A 421 12.81 -2.73 1.09
C ALA A 421 12.24 -3.41 2.34
N ASN A 422 11.16 -4.17 2.19
CA ASN A 422 10.57 -4.95 3.28
C ASN A 422 11.53 -6.01 3.84
N GLN A 423 12.28 -6.72 2.98
CA GLN A 423 13.27 -7.70 3.45
C GLN A 423 14.47 -7.03 4.13
N PHE A 424 14.92 -5.90 3.60
CA PHE A 424 15.95 -5.10 4.25
C PHE A 424 15.50 -4.59 5.61
N SER A 425 14.28 -4.09 5.74
CA SER A 425 13.70 -3.65 7.02
C SER A 425 13.70 -4.79 8.06
N VAL A 426 13.30 -6.00 7.66
CA VAL A 426 13.35 -7.17 8.55
C VAL A 426 14.78 -7.54 8.93
N GLY A 427 15.70 -7.55 7.97
CA GLY A 427 17.11 -7.90 8.19
C GLY A 427 17.81 -6.89 9.09
N LEU A 428 17.65 -5.60 8.81
CA LEU A 428 18.25 -4.51 9.59
C LEU A 428 17.63 -4.39 10.99
N SER A 429 16.33 -4.63 11.14
CA SER A 429 15.68 -4.66 12.48
C SER A 429 16.24 -5.79 13.35
N ARG A 430 16.49 -6.97 12.78
CA ARG A 430 17.18 -8.08 13.49
C ARG A 430 18.61 -7.71 13.85
N MET A 431 19.32 -7.06 12.92
CA MET A 431 20.67 -6.57 13.16
C MET A 431 20.70 -5.51 14.26
N ALA A 432 19.78 -4.53 14.24
CA ALA A 432 19.66 -3.49 15.25
C ALA A 432 19.43 -4.06 16.66
N ARG A 433 18.62 -5.12 16.77
CA ARG A 433 18.45 -5.84 18.03
C ARG A 433 19.76 -6.45 18.52
N THR A 434 20.50 -7.12 17.65
CA THR A 434 21.80 -7.72 18.02
C THR A 434 22.85 -6.65 18.38
N ILE A 435 22.84 -5.51 17.67
CA ILE A 435 23.72 -4.36 18.00
C ILE A 435 23.40 -3.85 19.40
N ARG A 436 22.12 -3.64 19.71
CA ARG A 436 21.67 -3.17 21.02
C ARG A 436 22.05 -4.16 22.14
N GLU A 437 21.88 -5.46 21.92
CA GLU A 437 22.32 -6.51 22.84
C GLU A 437 23.84 -6.48 23.05
N ARG A 438 24.64 -6.26 22.02
CA ARG A 438 26.11 -6.16 22.12
C ARG A 438 26.55 -4.88 22.82
N MET A 439 25.89 -3.76 22.57
CA MET A 439 26.19 -2.50 23.29
C MET A 439 25.94 -2.64 24.78
N ASN A 440 24.88 -3.36 25.19
CA ASN A 440 24.53 -3.54 26.61
C ASN A 440 25.45 -4.47 27.36
N VAL A 441 26.07 -5.45 26.69
CA VAL A 441 26.86 -6.52 27.36
C VAL A 441 28.34 -6.15 27.52
N ARG A 442 28.87 -5.28 26.64
CA ARG A 442 30.29 -4.94 26.66
C ARG A 442 30.55 -3.66 27.46
N ASP A 443 31.14 -3.79 28.63
CA ASP A 443 31.84 -2.70 29.33
C ASP A 443 33.18 -2.48 28.63
N SER A 444 33.33 -1.59 27.68
CA SER A 444 34.65 -1.32 27.15
C SER A 444 34.80 0.03 26.45
N GLU A 445 35.87 0.66 26.77
CA GLU A 445 36.48 1.85 26.19
C GLU A 445 36.83 1.71 24.68
N GLN A 446 36.60 0.54 24.03
CA GLN A 446 37.06 0.24 22.68
C GLN A 446 35.97 -0.33 21.79
N PHE A 447 34.81 0.32 21.71
CA PHE A 447 33.81 -0.04 20.69
C PHE A 447 34.23 0.44 19.28
N ASN A 448 34.22 -0.49 18.32
CA ASN A 448 34.28 -0.13 16.91
C ASN A 448 32.94 -0.48 16.24
N PRO A 449 32.44 0.34 15.31
CA PRO A 449 31.22 0.04 14.56
C PRO A 449 31.26 -1.32 13.88
N ILE A 450 32.43 -1.77 13.40
CA ILE A 450 32.63 -3.06 12.74
C ILE A 450 32.34 -4.24 13.68
N ASP A 451 32.71 -4.15 14.96
CA ASP A 451 32.56 -5.23 15.95
C ASP A 451 31.09 -5.41 16.40
N LEU A 452 30.30 -4.36 16.27
CA LEU A 452 28.88 -4.37 16.62
C LEU A 452 28.01 -5.06 15.55
N ILE A 453 28.42 -5.02 14.28
CA ILE A 453 27.61 -5.44 13.15
C ILE A 453 27.90 -6.91 12.79
N ASN A 454 26.83 -7.64 12.47
CA ASN A 454 26.91 -8.99 11.93
C ASN A 454 26.24 -9.03 10.53
N ALA A 455 27.08 -8.97 9.49
CA ALA A 455 26.64 -9.02 8.09
C ALA A 455 25.82 -10.27 7.73
N LYS A 456 26.06 -11.40 8.41
CA LYS A 456 25.32 -12.66 8.15
C LYS A 456 23.82 -12.54 8.45
N THR A 457 23.43 -11.68 9.38
CA THR A 457 22.03 -11.47 9.75
C THR A 457 21.23 -10.89 8.58
N LEU A 458 21.77 -9.88 7.91
CA LEU A 458 21.12 -9.27 6.74
C LEU A 458 21.18 -10.22 5.54
N SER A 459 22.37 -10.73 5.21
CA SER A 459 22.56 -11.61 4.06
C SER A 459 21.69 -12.87 4.13
N SER A 460 21.46 -13.45 5.32
CA SER A 460 20.61 -14.63 5.46
C SER A 460 19.13 -14.35 5.12
N VAL A 461 18.60 -13.19 5.49
CA VAL A 461 17.21 -12.78 5.18
C VAL A 461 17.06 -12.57 3.68
N ILE A 462 18.00 -11.85 3.06
CA ILE A 462 17.98 -11.57 1.62
C ILE A 462 18.10 -12.87 0.82
N ASN A 463 19.05 -13.73 1.14
CA ASN A 463 19.25 -15.01 0.45
C ASN A 463 18.04 -15.94 0.61
N SER A 464 17.41 -15.95 1.78
CA SER A 464 16.17 -16.70 2.00
C SER A 464 15.03 -16.18 1.12
N PHE A 465 14.90 -14.88 0.96
CA PHE A 465 13.90 -14.29 0.07
C PHE A 465 14.10 -14.73 -1.38
N PHE A 466 15.30 -14.55 -1.94
CA PHE A 466 15.58 -14.94 -3.32
C PHE A 466 15.46 -16.45 -3.56
N GLY A 467 15.78 -17.28 -2.56
CA GLY A 467 15.75 -18.74 -2.68
C GLY A 467 14.39 -19.38 -2.46
N THR A 468 13.60 -18.87 -1.51
CA THR A 468 12.38 -19.56 -1.02
C THR A 468 11.08 -18.80 -1.19
N SER A 469 11.12 -17.51 -1.55
CA SER A 469 9.89 -16.74 -1.75
C SER A 469 9.10 -17.26 -2.95
N GLN A 470 7.77 -17.33 -2.81
CA GLN A 470 6.86 -17.68 -3.90
C GLN A 470 6.90 -16.66 -5.06
N LEU A 471 7.31 -15.42 -4.80
CA LEU A 471 7.41 -14.36 -5.80
C LEU A 471 8.77 -14.33 -6.51
N SER A 472 9.79 -14.97 -5.95
CA SER A 472 11.07 -15.21 -6.64
C SER A 472 10.95 -16.49 -7.45
N GLN A 473 10.77 -16.34 -8.75
CA GLN A 473 10.52 -17.44 -9.66
C GLN A 473 11.69 -17.63 -10.62
N PHE A 474 11.90 -18.88 -11.03
CA PHE A 474 12.81 -19.21 -12.13
C PHE A 474 12.29 -18.56 -13.42
N MET A 475 13.13 -17.88 -14.17
CA MET A 475 12.73 -17.19 -15.38
C MET A 475 12.28 -18.17 -16.46
N ASP A 476 11.12 -17.91 -17.05
CA ASP A 476 10.67 -18.59 -18.25
C ASP A 476 11.43 -18.02 -19.46
N GLN A 477 12.38 -18.79 -19.98
CA GLN A 477 13.35 -18.37 -20.98
C GLN A 477 13.19 -19.12 -22.32
N THR A 478 11.99 -19.62 -22.61
CA THR A 478 11.71 -20.36 -23.84
C THR A 478 11.94 -19.50 -25.08
N ASN A 479 11.48 -18.25 -25.03
CA ASN A 479 11.62 -17.26 -26.10
C ASN A 479 11.60 -15.83 -25.54
N PRO A 480 12.01 -14.80 -26.30
CA PRO A 480 12.00 -13.41 -25.83
C PRO A 480 10.64 -12.92 -25.32
N LEU A 481 9.55 -13.36 -25.92
CA LEU A 481 8.19 -13.01 -25.46
C LEU A 481 7.90 -13.58 -24.08
N ALA A 482 8.30 -14.83 -23.82
CA ALA A 482 8.12 -15.47 -22.50
C ALA A 482 8.88 -14.71 -21.40
N GLU A 483 10.07 -14.22 -21.69
CA GLU A 483 10.85 -13.41 -20.76
C GLU A 483 10.15 -12.10 -20.42
N ILE A 484 9.71 -11.34 -21.42
CA ILE A 484 9.01 -10.06 -21.22
C ILE A 484 7.70 -10.26 -20.48
N THR A 485 6.91 -11.24 -20.86
CA THR A 485 5.62 -11.50 -20.19
C THR A 485 5.81 -11.90 -18.74
N HIS A 486 6.87 -12.66 -18.43
CA HIS A 486 7.18 -13.02 -17.04
C HIS A 486 7.61 -11.80 -16.20
N LYS A 487 8.38 -10.87 -16.78
CA LYS A 487 8.82 -9.63 -16.11
C LYS A 487 7.66 -8.63 -15.90
N ARG A 488 6.64 -8.66 -16.74
CA ARG A 488 5.43 -7.81 -16.65
C ARG A 488 4.25 -8.47 -15.96
N ARG A 489 4.44 -9.65 -15.38
CA ARG A 489 3.40 -10.40 -14.67
C ARG A 489 3.11 -9.80 -13.31
N LEU A 490 1.83 -9.83 -12.93
CA LEU A 490 1.34 -9.44 -11.60
C LEU A 490 0.71 -10.67 -10.95
N SER A 491 1.11 -10.99 -9.73
CA SER A 491 0.56 -12.10 -8.96
C SER A 491 -0.25 -11.58 -7.77
N ALA A 492 -1.49 -12.05 -7.62
CA ALA A 492 -2.27 -11.79 -6.40
C ALA A 492 -1.90 -12.73 -5.25
N LEU A 493 -1.08 -13.74 -5.50
CA LEU A 493 -0.63 -14.74 -4.55
C LEU A 493 0.61 -14.26 -3.76
N GLY A 494 0.98 -15.00 -2.74
CA GLY A 494 2.20 -14.76 -1.98
C GLY A 494 1.97 -14.16 -0.59
N PRO A 495 3.04 -13.80 0.11
CA PRO A 495 2.96 -13.24 1.46
C PRO A 495 2.17 -11.93 1.48
N GLY A 496 1.14 -11.86 2.35
CA GLY A 496 0.23 -10.71 2.43
C GLY A 496 -0.78 -10.62 1.28
N GLY A 497 -0.80 -11.60 0.36
CA GLY A 497 -1.77 -11.72 -0.73
C GLY A 497 -2.84 -12.79 -0.47
N LEU A 498 -3.46 -13.23 -1.55
CA LEU A 498 -4.52 -14.24 -1.53
C LEU A 498 -3.93 -15.67 -1.54
N SER A 499 -4.70 -16.64 -1.03
CA SER A 499 -4.45 -18.06 -1.27
C SER A 499 -5.41 -18.58 -2.35
N ARG A 500 -4.97 -19.56 -3.13
CA ARG A 500 -5.76 -20.14 -4.23
C ARG A 500 -7.12 -20.64 -3.76
N ASP A 501 -7.14 -21.32 -2.62
CA ASP A 501 -8.34 -21.98 -2.08
C ASP A 501 -9.33 -20.99 -1.46
N ARG A 502 -8.87 -19.80 -1.07
CA ARG A 502 -9.70 -18.74 -0.46
C ARG A 502 -10.12 -17.65 -1.43
N ALA A 503 -9.58 -17.66 -2.64
CA ALA A 503 -9.95 -16.68 -3.66
C ALA A 503 -11.30 -17.04 -4.29
N GLY A 504 -12.31 -16.22 -4.07
CA GLY A 504 -13.64 -16.34 -4.68
C GLY A 504 -13.63 -16.01 -6.18
N PHE A 505 -14.79 -16.09 -6.81
CA PHE A 505 -14.95 -15.75 -8.24
C PHE A 505 -14.77 -14.25 -8.47
N GLU A 506 -15.22 -13.41 -7.57
CA GLU A 506 -15.18 -11.93 -7.69
C GLU A 506 -13.75 -11.42 -7.95
N VAL A 507 -12.76 -11.93 -7.20
CA VAL A 507 -11.34 -11.53 -7.35
C VAL A 507 -10.73 -12.01 -8.67
N ARG A 508 -11.31 -13.05 -9.29
CA ARG A 508 -10.83 -13.66 -10.54
C ARG A 508 -11.47 -13.05 -11.78
N ASP A 509 -12.55 -12.31 -11.61
CA ASP A 509 -13.29 -11.67 -12.68
C ASP A 509 -12.55 -10.43 -13.23
N VAL A 510 -12.93 -10.03 -14.41
CA VAL A 510 -12.45 -8.80 -15.05
C VAL A 510 -13.31 -7.63 -14.59
N HIS A 511 -12.68 -6.66 -13.96
CA HIS A 511 -13.32 -5.44 -13.50
C HIS A 511 -13.21 -4.33 -14.56
N TYR A 512 -14.17 -3.39 -14.66
CA TYR A 512 -14.10 -2.31 -15.65
C TYR A 512 -12.84 -1.44 -15.52
N THR A 513 -12.29 -1.29 -14.31
CA THR A 513 -11.04 -0.54 -14.06
C THR A 513 -9.78 -1.22 -14.63
N HIS A 514 -9.89 -2.48 -15.07
CA HIS A 514 -8.78 -3.20 -15.71
C HIS A 514 -8.45 -2.65 -17.09
N TYR A 515 -9.36 -1.89 -17.71
CA TYR A 515 -9.12 -1.32 -19.03
C TYR A 515 -7.83 -0.50 -19.08
N GLY A 516 -6.96 -0.81 -20.04
CA GLY A 516 -5.68 -0.16 -20.21
C GLY A 516 -4.62 -0.47 -19.13
N ARG A 517 -4.95 -1.21 -18.09
CA ARG A 517 -4.08 -1.52 -16.94
C ARG A 517 -3.73 -2.98 -16.85
N LEU A 518 -4.72 -3.85 -16.78
CA LEU A 518 -4.58 -5.30 -16.76
C LEU A 518 -5.23 -5.92 -17.98
N CYS A 519 -4.51 -6.83 -18.65
CA CYS A 519 -5.05 -7.49 -19.83
C CYS A 519 -6.18 -8.46 -19.44
N PRO A 520 -7.37 -8.36 -20.05
CA PRO A 520 -8.48 -9.25 -19.78
C PRO A 520 -8.30 -10.64 -20.41
N ILE A 521 -7.39 -10.79 -21.34
CA ILE A 521 -7.18 -12.00 -22.16
C ILE A 521 -6.05 -12.85 -21.58
N GLU A 522 -4.93 -12.25 -21.20
CA GLU A 522 -3.75 -12.98 -20.76
C GLU A 522 -3.86 -13.38 -19.29
N SER A 523 -4.19 -14.63 -19.04
CA SER A 523 -4.23 -15.27 -17.72
C SER A 523 -3.91 -16.75 -17.86
N PRO A 524 -3.34 -17.41 -16.85
CA PRO A 524 -3.18 -18.87 -16.85
C PRO A 524 -4.52 -19.59 -16.92
N GLU A 525 -4.50 -20.78 -17.48
CA GLU A 525 -5.61 -21.73 -17.40
C GLU A 525 -5.50 -22.57 -16.11
N GLY A 526 -6.63 -22.89 -15.48
CA GLY A 526 -6.66 -23.75 -14.30
C GLY A 526 -6.78 -23.00 -12.95
N PRO A 527 -6.17 -23.50 -11.85
CA PRO A 527 -6.40 -22.98 -10.49
C PRO A 527 -5.99 -21.52 -10.27
N ASN A 528 -5.08 -21.02 -11.09
CA ASN A 528 -4.54 -19.66 -10.99
C ASN A 528 -5.25 -18.66 -11.89
N ILE A 529 -6.34 -19.04 -12.57
CA ILE A 529 -7.07 -18.13 -13.45
C ILE A 529 -7.51 -16.87 -12.69
N GLY A 530 -7.32 -15.69 -13.28
CA GLY A 530 -7.66 -14.42 -12.67
C GLY A 530 -6.77 -13.95 -11.52
N LEU A 531 -5.96 -14.83 -10.93
CA LEU A 531 -5.03 -14.48 -9.83
C LEU A 531 -3.65 -14.05 -10.34
N ILE A 532 -3.32 -14.43 -11.55
CA ILE A 532 -2.10 -14.03 -12.23
C ILE A 532 -2.52 -13.27 -13.48
N SER A 533 -2.14 -12.01 -13.55
CA SER A 533 -2.47 -11.09 -14.63
C SER A 533 -1.21 -10.52 -15.27
N SER A 534 -1.35 -9.93 -16.44
CA SER A 534 -0.26 -9.22 -17.12
C SER A 534 -0.61 -7.74 -17.30
N LEU A 535 0.38 -6.87 -17.20
CA LEU A 535 0.22 -5.44 -17.50
C LEU A 535 -0.08 -5.22 -18.98
N CYS A 536 -0.99 -4.28 -19.27
CA CYS A 536 -1.20 -3.79 -20.64
C CYS A 536 0.06 -3.07 -21.16
N VAL A 537 0.17 -2.98 -22.50
CA VAL A 537 1.37 -2.47 -23.17
C VAL A 537 1.76 -1.07 -22.68
N TYR A 538 0.80 -0.16 -22.55
CA TYR A 538 1.03 1.22 -22.11
C TYR A 538 0.92 1.44 -20.59
N ALA A 539 0.58 0.41 -19.83
CA ALA A 539 0.41 0.52 -18.39
C ALA A 539 1.73 0.81 -17.68
N ARG A 540 1.70 1.71 -16.73
CA ARG A 540 2.80 2.06 -15.81
C ARG A 540 2.36 1.93 -14.35
N ILE A 541 3.33 1.87 -13.45
CA ILE A 541 3.09 1.88 -12.01
C ILE A 541 3.61 3.22 -11.48
N ASN A 542 2.75 3.96 -10.76
CA ASN A 542 3.13 5.23 -10.17
C ASN A 542 3.93 5.04 -8.86
N GLN A 543 4.39 6.14 -8.26
CA GLN A 543 5.17 6.12 -7.02
C GLN A 543 4.40 5.53 -5.83
N LEU A 544 3.07 5.66 -5.82
CA LEU A 544 2.20 5.09 -4.81
C LEU A 544 1.89 3.60 -5.04
N GLY A 545 2.30 3.03 -6.18
CA GLY A 545 2.07 1.64 -6.56
C GLY A 545 0.75 1.38 -7.29
N PHE A 546 0.00 2.39 -7.70
CA PHE A 546 -1.20 2.23 -8.51
C PHE A 546 -0.86 2.15 -9.99
N ILE A 547 -1.67 1.39 -10.74
CA ILE A 547 -1.48 1.23 -12.17
C ILE A 547 -2.15 2.40 -12.90
N GLU A 548 -1.39 3.02 -13.78
CA GLU A 548 -1.82 4.15 -14.61
C GLU A 548 -1.85 3.75 -16.08
N THR A 549 -2.72 4.41 -16.84
CA THR A 549 -2.80 4.26 -18.29
C THR A 549 -2.89 5.64 -18.95
N PRO A 550 -2.30 5.85 -20.15
CA PRO A 550 -2.31 7.16 -20.80
C PRO A 550 -3.63 7.42 -21.53
N TYR A 551 -4.08 8.65 -21.48
CA TYR A 551 -5.22 9.15 -22.24
C TYR A 551 -4.88 10.50 -22.88
N ARG A 552 -5.51 10.82 -24.03
CA ARG A 552 -5.44 12.12 -24.68
C ARG A 552 -6.56 13.01 -24.19
N GLU A 553 -6.25 14.27 -23.95
CA GLU A 553 -7.24 15.27 -23.59
C GLU A 553 -8.11 15.65 -24.79
N VAL A 554 -9.39 15.87 -24.55
CA VAL A 554 -10.36 16.35 -25.53
C VAL A 554 -11.00 17.62 -24.98
N HIS A 555 -10.92 18.70 -25.73
CA HIS A 555 -11.54 19.97 -25.39
C HIS A 555 -12.52 20.39 -26.49
N ASP A 556 -13.80 20.54 -26.14
CA ASP A 556 -14.87 20.96 -27.05
C ASP A 556 -14.93 20.17 -28.39
N GLY A 557 -14.73 18.84 -28.29
CA GLY A 557 -14.74 17.97 -29.45
C GLY A 557 -13.47 17.98 -30.32
N LYS A 558 -12.38 18.57 -29.80
CA LYS A 558 -11.07 18.57 -30.42
C LYS A 558 -10.06 17.85 -29.54
N VAL A 559 -9.41 16.83 -30.11
CA VAL A 559 -8.36 16.04 -29.45
C VAL A 559 -7.04 16.77 -29.53
N ASP A 560 -6.33 16.88 -28.41
CA ASP A 560 -4.97 17.43 -28.40
C ASP A 560 -3.99 16.38 -28.95
N LEU A 561 -3.46 16.64 -30.13
CA LEU A 561 -2.47 15.80 -30.81
C LEU A 561 -1.02 16.18 -30.52
N THR A 562 -0.79 17.15 -29.64
CA THR A 562 0.56 17.56 -29.26
C THR A 562 1.21 16.52 -28.34
N ASP A 563 2.54 16.54 -28.23
CA ASP A 563 3.28 15.65 -27.35
C ASP A 563 3.00 15.90 -25.86
N LYS A 564 2.35 17.00 -25.50
CA LYS A 564 1.93 17.35 -24.14
C LYS A 564 0.43 17.09 -23.89
N GLY A 565 -0.34 16.79 -24.92
CA GLY A 565 -1.81 16.60 -24.85
C GLY A 565 -2.24 15.22 -24.36
N TRP A 566 -1.36 14.49 -23.67
CA TRP A 566 -1.69 13.21 -23.07
C TRP A 566 -1.02 13.07 -21.69
N HIS A 567 -1.69 12.39 -20.80
CA HIS A 567 -1.16 12.11 -19.47
C HIS A 567 -1.64 10.75 -18.94
N TYR A 568 -0.89 10.24 -17.96
CA TYR A 568 -1.26 9.01 -17.27
C TYR A 568 -2.30 9.28 -16.20
N MET A 569 -3.30 8.43 -16.12
CA MET A 569 -4.38 8.51 -15.13
C MET A 569 -4.51 7.21 -14.36
N THR A 570 -4.73 7.32 -13.05
CA THR A 570 -5.12 6.22 -12.17
C THR A 570 -6.58 5.85 -12.40
N ALA A 571 -7.00 4.67 -11.90
CA ALA A 571 -8.40 4.24 -12.00
C ALA A 571 -9.37 5.20 -11.26
N GLU A 572 -8.91 5.84 -10.18
CA GLU A 572 -9.68 6.79 -9.40
C GLU A 572 -9.88 8.14 -10.13
N GLU A 573 -8.86 8.60 -10.86
CA GLU A 573 -8.93 9.82 -11.66
C GLU A 573 -9.80 9.67 -12.90
N GLU A 574 -9.86 8.44 -13.45
CA GLU A 574 -10.71 8.08 -14.59
C GLU A 574 -12.20 7.98 -14.21
N GLU A 575 -12.49 7.71 -12.94
CA GLU A 575 -13.86 7.60 -12.43
C GLU A 575 -14.64 8.87 -12.74
N ASN A 576 -15.88 8.71 -13.22
CA ASN A 576 -16.74 9.82 -13.67
C ASN A 576 -16.26 10.60 -14.91
N LYS A 577 -15.29 10.07 -15.69
CA LYS A 577 -14.84 10.68 -16.93
C LYS A 577 -15.39 9.96 -18.17
N LEU A 578 -15.77 10.74 -19.15
CA LEU A 578 -16.23 10.23 -20.45
C LEU A 578 -15.04 10.00 -21.38
N VAL A 579 -14.70 8.75 -21.60
CA VAL A 579 -13.54 8.35 -22.39
C VAL A 579 -13.99 7.77 -23.73
N SER A 580 -13.54 8.37 -24.82
CA SER A 580 -13.81 7.93 -26.19
C SER A 580 -12.81 6.87 -26.65
N LEU A 581 -13.23 6.01 -27.57
CA LEU A 581 -12.37 5.01 -28.20
C LEU A 581 -11.42 5.65 -29.23
N ALA A 582 -10.22 5.10 -29.38
CA ALA A 582 -9.22 5.55 -30.36
C ALA A 582 -9.65 5.45 -31.85
N LYS A 583 -10.71 4.72 -32.15
CA LYS A 583 -11.23 4.49 -33.52
C LYS A 583 -12.16 5.59 -34.05
N VAL A 584 -12.46 6.60 -33.26
CA VAL A 584 -13.32 7.71 -33.66
C VAL A 584 -12.70 8.46 -34.83
N LYS A 585 -13.51 8.75 -35.86
CA LYS A 585 -13.04 9.47 -37.06
C LYS A 585 -12.74 10.92 -36.74
N MET A 586 -11.51 11.32 -37.00
CA MET A 586 -11.01 12.68 -36.77
C MET A 586 -10.54 13.33 -38.08
N GLU A 587 -10.42 14.63 -38.07
CA GLU A 587 -9.66 15.38 -39.07
C GLU A 587 -8.16 15.42 -38.67
N ASP A 588 -7.31 15.87 -39.59
CA ASP A 588 -5.86 15.95 -39.34
C ASP A 588 -5.50 16.97 -38.24
N ASP A 589 -6.42 17.89 -37.96
CA ASP A 589 -6.30 18.91 -36.89
C ASP A 589 -6.78 18.43 -35.51
N GLY A 590 -7.25 17.18 -35.41
CA GLY A 590 -7.77 16.58 -34.18
C GLY A 590 -9.27 16.79 -33.93
N THR A 591 -10.00 17.48 -34.84
CA THR A 591 -11.45 17.68 -34.68
C THR A 591 -12.22 16.42 -34.95
N ILE A 592 -13.11 16.03 -34.04
CA ILE A 592 -13.97 14.85 -34.18
C ILE A 592 -15.10 15.11 -35.21
N LYS A 593 -15.24 14.22 -36.21
CA LYS A 593 -16.23 14.34 -37.30
C LYS A 593 -17.63 13.93 -36.86
N GLU A 594 -17.75 13.01 -35.93
CA GLU A 594 -19.03 12.42 -35.53
C GLU A 594 -19.65 13.29 -34.42
N ASP A 595 -20.94 13.65 -34.58
CA ASP A 595 -21.64 14.48 -33.59
C ASP A 595 -22.04 13.70 -32.33
N ARG A 596 -22.22 12.38 -32.46
CA ARG A 596 -22.52 11.47 -31.35
C ARG A 596 -21.52 10.35 -31.29
N ILE A 597 -20.92 10.16 -30.16
CA ILE A 597 -19.82 9.23 -29.91
C ILE A 597 -20.20 8.30 -28.79
N GLN A 598 -19.92 7.01 -28.98
CA GLN A 598 -19.99 6.06 -27.89
C GLN A 598 -18.75 6.20 -27.01
N CYS A 599 -18.97 6.56 -25.73
CA CYS A 599 -17.94 6.70 -24.74
C CYS A 599 -18.06 5.61 -23.69
N ARG A 600 -16.98 5.40 -22.95
CA ARG A 600 -16.94 4.55 -21.76
C ARG A 600 -17.09 5.46 -20.53
N LEU A 601 -18.01 5.12 -19.65
CA LEU A 601 -18.19 5.72 -18.34
C LEU A 601 -18.34 4.58 -17.32
N GLU A 602 -17.31 4.34 -16.51
CA GLU A 602 -17.27 3.19 -15.59
C GLU A 602 -17.60 1.87 -16.31
N ALA A 603 -18.69 1.20 -15.93
CA ALA A 603 -19.15 -0.04 -16.55
C ALA A 603 -20.11 0.16 -17.73
N ASP A 604 -20.56 1.40 -18.01
CA ASP A 604 -21.55 1.73 -19.03
C ASP A 604 -20.91 2.33 -20.29
N PHE A 605 -21.65 2.26 -21.40
CA PHE A 605 -21.25 2.79 -22.71
C PHE A 605 -22.27 3.80 -23.23
N PRO A 606 -22.38 5.00 -22.62
CA PRO A 606 -23.30 6.02 -23.09
C PRO A 606 -22.90 6.58 -24.45
N VAL A 607 -23.90 7.02 -25.22
CA VAL A 607 -23.70 7.77 -26.46
C VAL A 607 -23.92 9.25 -26.15
N VAL A 608 -22.85 10.02 -26.24
CA VAL A 608 -22.80 11.44 -25.84
C VAL A 608 -22.46 12.33 -27.05
N SER A 609 -22.65 13.64 -26.90
CA SER A 609 -22.20 14.61 -27.91
C SER A 609 -20.67 14.77 -27.80
N LYS A 610 -20.03 15.10 -28.94
CA LYS A 610 -18.56 15.30 -28.99
C LYS A 610 -18.01 16.33 -28.00
N GLU A 611 -18.82 17.30 -27.60
CA GLU A 611 -18.45 18.37 -26.67
C GLU A 611 -18.37 17.89 -25.20
N GLN A 612 -19.01 16.77 -24.90
CA GLN A 612 -19.04 16.19 -23.55
C GLN A 612 -17.89 15.20 -23.29
N VAL A 613 -17.11 14.86 -24.32
CA VAL A 613 -16.01 13.92 -24.22
C VAL A 613 -14.84 14.56 -23.49
N ASP A 614 -14.39 13.96 -22.39
CA ASP A 614 -13.26 14.45 -21.59
C ASP A 614 -11.91 13.95 -22.13
N TYR A 615 -11.85 12.66 -22.47
CA TYR A 615 -10.62 11.98 -22.86
C TYR A 615 -10.83 11.00 -24.01
N MET A 616 -9.72 10.61 -24.62
CA MET A 616 -9.68 9.63 -25.70
C MET A 616 -8.55 8.63 -25.49
N ASP A 617 -8.78 7.36 -25.83
CA ASP A 617 -7.75 6.33 -25.82
C ASP A 617 -6.60 6.69 -26.79
N VAL A 618 -5.35 6.37 -26.39
CA VAL A 618 -4.14 6.67 -27.21
C VAL A 618 -3.98 5.72 -28.38
N ALA A 619 -4.35 4.45 -28.20
CA ALA A 619 -4.19 3.40 -29.19
C ALA A 619 -5.26 2.32 -29.05
N PRO A 620 -5.63 1.64 -30.15
CA PRO A 620 -6.62 0.55 -30.09
C PRO A 620 -6.17 -0.67 -29.27
N ASN A 621 -4.87 -0.92 -29.19
CA ASN A 621 -4.28 -2.04 -28.45
C ASN A 621 -3.95 -1.70 -26.98
N GLN A 622 -4.41 -0.56 -26.49
CA GLN A 622 -4.18 -0.11 -25.10
C GLN A 622 -4.70 -1.10 -24.06
N MET A 623 -5.79 -1.79 -24.33
CA MET A 623 -6.41 -2.76 -23.44
C MET A 623 -5.70 -4.13 -23.39
N ALA A 624 -4.78 -4.40 -24.29
CA ALA A 624 -4.14 -5.70 -24.43
C ALA A 624 -2.73 -5.71 -23.83
N SER A 625 -2.29 -6.89 -23.37
CA SER A 625 -0.90 -7.14 -22.97
C SER A 625 0.01 -7.26 -24.18
N VAL A 626 1.31 -7.39 -23.95
CA VAL A 626 2.30 -7.58 -25.02
C VAL A 626 1.98 -8.84 -25.82
N ALA A 627 1.73 -9.97 -25.16
CA ALA A 627 1.42 -11.22 -25.84
C ALA A 627 0.12 -11.14 -26.64
N ALA A 628 -0.95 -10.60 -26.07
CA ALA A 628 -2.22 -10.42 -26.76
C ALA A 628 -2.11 -9.44 -27.94
N SER A 629 -1.28 -8.40 -27.84
CA SER A 629 -1.07 -7.42 -28.93
C SER A 629 -0.27 -7.98 -30.10
N LEU A 630 0.35 -9.13 -29.98
CA LEU A 630 1.05 -9.83 -31.09
C LEU A 630 0.12 -10.72 -31.90
N ILE A 631 -1.14 -10.92 -31.50
CA ILE A 631 -2.12 -11.71 -32.24
C ILE A 631 -2.69 -10.85 -33.36
N PRO A 632 -2.44 -11.19 -34.65
CA PRO A 632 -3.05 -10.45 -35.75
C PRO A 632 -4.54 -10.71 -35.80
N PHE A 633 -5.34 -9.67 -36.13
CA PHE A 633 -6.79 -9.71 -36.20
C PHE A 633 -7.48 -10.18 -34.91
N LEU A 634 -6.92 -9.80 -33.77
CA LEU A 634 -7.43 -10.17 -32.45
C LEU A 634 -8.93 -9.87 -32.25
N GLU A 635 -9.43 -8.76 -32.86
CA GLU A 635 -10.83 -8.34 -32.79
C GLU A 635 -11.82 -9.33 -33.41
N HIS A 636 -11.37 -10.25 -34.24
CA HIS A 636 -12.19 -11.29 -34.88
C HIS A 636 -12.19 -12.61 -34.10
N ASP A 637 -11.34 -12.74 -33.09
CA ASP A 637 -11.20 -13.96 -32.31
C ASP A 637 -12.05 -13.90 -31.03
N ASP A 638 -12.57 -15.06 -30.61
CA ASP A 638 -13.17 -15.18 -29.29
C ASP A 638 -12.10 -15.06 -28.19
N ALA A 639 -12.46 -14.41 -27.07
CA ALA A 639 -11.56 -14.16 -25.96
C ALA A 639 -10.92 -15.45 -25.39
N HIS A 640 -11.68 -16.56 -25.33
CA HIS A 640 -11.14 -17.84 -24.87
C HIS A 640 -10.04 -18.38 -25.78
N ARG A 641 -10.19 -18.22 -27.12
CA ARG A 641 -9.16 -18.65 -28.07
C ARG A 641 -7.97 -17.72 -28.08
N ALA A 642 -8.17 -16.44 -27.89
CA ALA A 642 -7.09 -15.46 -27.72
C ALA A 642 -6.26 -15.75 -26.47
N LEU A 643 -6.87 -16.12 -25.34
CA LEU A 643 -6.21 -16.54 -24.12
C LEU A 643 -5.32 -17.77 -24.37
N MET A 644 -5.88 -18.82 -24.99
CA MET A 644 -5.12 -20.02 -25.33
C MET A 644 -3.95 -19.67 -26.26
N GLY A 645 -4.17 -18.85 -27.29
CA GLY A 645 -3.16 -18.39 -28.23
C GLY A 645 -2.02 -17.62 -27.56
N ALA A 646 -2.34 -16.69 -26.65
CA ALA A 646 -1.35 -15.93 -25.89
C ALA A 646 -0.50 -16.86 -25.00
N ASN A 647 -1.12 -17.85 -24.35
CA ASN A 647 -0.40 -18.86 -23.56
C ASN A 647 0.49 -19.76 -24.45
N MET A 648 0.04 -20.15 -25.62
CA MET A 648 0.81 -21.00 -26.55
C MET A 648 2.01 -20.24 -27.17
N MET A 649 1.89 -18.97 -27.51
CA MET A 649 2.99 -18.17 -28.05
C MET A 649 4.20 -18.14 -27.11
N ARG A 650 4.00 -18.16 -25.80
CA ARG A 650 5.07 -18.21 -24.81
C ARG A 650 5.83 -19.54 -24.77
N GLN A 651 5.27 -20.60 -25.31
CA GLN A 651 5.84 -21.95 -25.33
C GLN A 651 6.60 -22.25 -26.63
N ALA A 652 6.57 -21.34 -27.59
CA ALA A 652 7.20 -21.53 -28.90
C ALA A 652 8.72 -21.53 -28.79
N VAL A 653 9.36 -22.59 -29.29
CA VAL A 653 10.82 -22.71 -29.31
C VAL A 653 11.38 -21.95 -30.53
N PRO A 654 12.42 -21.10 -30.35
CA PRO A 654 13.08 -20.41 -31.47
C PRO A 654 13.65 -21.40 -32.50
N LEU A 655 13.37 -21.10 -33.77
CA LEU A 655 13.87 -21.92 -34.88
C LEU A 655 15.33 -21.58 -35.21
N LEU A 656 16.06 -22.54 -35.79
CA LEU A 656 17.42 -22.31 -36.28
C LEU A 656 17.53 -21.21 -37.33
N ARG A 657 16.49 -21.07 -38.15
CA ARG A 657 16.33 -19.98 -39.11
C ARG A 657 14.98 -19.29 -38.85
N PRO A 658 14.97 -18.28 -37.99
CA PRO A 658 13.76 -17.54 -37.73
C PRO A 658 13.37 -16.69 -38.97
N GLU A 659 12.09 -16.61 -39.25
CA GLU A 659 11.55 -15.81 -40.36
C GLU A 659 10.63 -14.74 -39.80
N SER A 660 10.59 -13.56 -40.45
CA SER A 660 9.64 -12.52 -40.09
C SER A 660 8.23 -12.98 -40.44
N PRO A 661 7.21 -12.71 -39.60
CA PRO A 661 5.83 -13.00 -39.95
C PRO A 661 5.40 -12.20 -41.19
N ILE A 662 4.63 -12.83 -42.06
CA ILE A 662 4.10 -12.18 -43.26
C ILE A 662 3.12 -11.08 -42.84
N VAL A 663 2.22 -11.38 -41.91
CA VAL A 663 1.29 -10.43 -41.30
C VAL A 663 1.72 -10.25 -39.84
N GLY A 664 2.00 -9.03 -39.43
CA GLY A 664 2.43 -8.67 -38.08
C GLY A 664 1.64 -7.49 -37.55
N THR A 665 1.79 -7.24 -36.26
CA THR A 665 1.10 -6.14 -35.54
C THR A 665 1.98 -4.90 -35.37
N GLY A 666 3.28 -5.00 -35.69
CA GLY A 666 4.25 -3.91 -35.54
C GLY A 666 4.93 -3.84 -34.17
N LEU A 667 4.51 -4.66 -33.20
CA LEU A 667 5.10 -4.72 -31.87
C LEU A 667 6.30 -5.69 -31.79
N GLU A 668 6.48 -6.54 -32.78
CA GLU A 668 7.47 -7.63 -32.79
C GLU A 668 8.91 -7.11 -32.62
N GLU A 669 9.25 -6.04 -33.34
CA GLU A 669 10.58 -5.44 -33.26
C GLU A 669 10.85 -4.89 -31.84
N ARG A 670 9.88 -4.19 -31.28
CA ARG A 670 9.98 -3.63 -29.92
C ARG A 670 10.16 -4.73 -28.86
N VAL A 671 9.41 -5.82 -28.97
CA VAL A 671 9.55 -6.99 -28.07
C VAL A 671 10.94 -7.59 -28.14
N CYS A 672 11.49 -7.76 -29.33
CA CYS A 672 12.84 -8.29 -29.49
C CYS A 672 13.92 -7.37 -28.92
N LEU A 673 13.80 -6.07 -29.13
CA LEU A 673 14.74 -5.08 -28.60
C LEU A 673 14.68 -4.98 -27.06
N ASP A 674 13.47 -4.85 -26.53
CA ASP A 674 13.27 -4.68 -25.08
C ASP A 674 13.53 -5.96 -24.28
N SER A 675 13.45 -7.15 -24.89
CA SER A 675 13.85 -8.40 -24.21
C SER A 675 15.32 -8.41 -23.81
N ARG A 676 16.14 -7.59 -24.50
CA ARG A 676 17.60 -7.50 -24.28
C ARG A 676 18.34 -8.83 -24.43
N THR A 677 17.75 -9.74 -25.17
CA THR A 677 18.41 -10.99 -25.61
C THR A 677 19.38 -10.74 -26.73
N GLN A 678 19.25 -9.60 -27.42
CA GLN A 678 20.14 -9.18 -28.50
C GLN A 678 21.05 -8.05 -28.02
N PHE A 679 22.31 -8.11 -28.39
CA PHE A 679 23.23 -7.00 -28.21
C PHE A 679 23.11 -6.05 -29.39
N VAL A 680 22.67 -4.83 -29.12
CA VAL A 680 22.49 -3.77 -30.11
C VAL A 680 23.49 -2.66 -29.82
N ALA A 681 24.11 -2.12 -30.88
CA ALA A 681 25.00 -0.96 -30.73
C ALA A 681 24.16 0.24 -30.23
N GLU A 682 24.62 0.87 -29.15
CA GLU A 682 23.92 1.97 -28.48
C GLU A 682 24.09 3.31 -29.22
N ARG A 683 25.21 3.47 -29.93
CA ARG A 683 25.59 4.70 -30.62
C ARG A 683 26.36 4.40 -31.91
N GLU A 684 26.59 5.43 -32.70
CA GLU A 684 27.51 5.38 -33.82
C GLU A 684 28.96 5.14 -33.33
N GLY A 685 29.68 4.34 -34.03
CA GLY A 685 31.06 3.99 -33.66
C GLY A 685 31.71 2.99 -34.63
N GLU A 686 32.92 2.64 -34.34
CA GLU A 686 33.76 1.71 -35.17
C GLU A 686 34.03 0.41 -34.41
N VAL A 687 33.77 -0.71 -35.04
CA VAL A 687 34.12 -2.02 -34.52
C VAL A 687 35.64 -2.22 -34.64
N THR A 688 36.31 -2.27 -33.49
CA THR A 688 37.77 -2.37 -33.45
C THR A 688 38.29 -3.80 -33.38
N TYR A 689 37.47 -4.72 -32.83
CA TYR A 689 37.82 -6.13 -32.65
C TYR A 689 36.60 -7.02 -32.68
N VAL A 690 36.67 -8.17 -33.31
CA VAL A 690 35.61 -9.19 -33.34
C VAL A 690 36.22 -10.57 -33.30
N ASP A 691 35.82 -11.41 -32.36
CA ASP A 691 36.04 -12.84 -32.35
C ASP A 691 34.76 -13.60 -32.00
N ALA A 692 34.82 -14.89 -31.74
CA ALA A 692 33.67 -15.73 -31.41
C ALA A 692 33.03 -15.42 -30.01
N LYS A 693 33.75 -14.71 -29.15
CA LYS A 693 33.35 -14.43 -27.78
C LYS A 693 33.21 -12.95 -27.51
N GLU A 694 33.87 -12.08 -28.24
CA GLU A 694 33.99 -10.66 -27.93
C GLU A 694 33.86 -9.77 -29.16
N ILE A 695 33.08 -8.70 -29.04
CA ILE A 695 32.99 -7.60 -30.00
C ILE A 695 33.35 -6.31 -29.26
N ARG A 696 34.44 -5.63 -29.70
CA ARG A 696 34.84 -4.32 -29.14
C ARG A 696 34.42 -3.22 -30.08
N ILE A 697 33.66 -2.27 -29.59
CA ILE A 697 33.15 -1.11 -30.32
C ILE A 697 33.74 0.15 -29.68
N ARG A 698 34.37 0.99 -30.48
CA ARG A 698 34.76 2.34 -30.06
C ARG A 698 33.66 3.29 -30.48
N TYR A 699 32.88 3.76 -29.51
CA TYR A 699 31.83 4.73 -29.74
C TYR A 699 32.38 6.14 -29.90
N ASP A 700 31.72 6.98 -30.70
CA ASP A 700 32.03 8.38 -30.79
C ASP A 700 31.55 9.09 -29.50
N ARG A 701 32.46 9.91 -28.94
CA ARG A 701 32.14 10.67 -27.72
C ARG A 701 31.08 11.72 -28.00
N THR A 702 30.10 11.82 -27.13
CA THR A 702 29.15 12.95 -27.13
C THR A 702 29.86 14.25 -26.70
N ASP A 703 29.29 15.41 -27.01
CA ASP A 703 29.89 16.67 -26.65
C ASP A 703 30.06 16.86 -25.14
N ASP A 704 29.14 16.30 -24.34
CA ASP A 704 29.23 16.29 -22.87
C ASP A 704 30.38 15.39 -22.36
N GLU A 705 30.64 14.28 -23.01
CA GLU A 705 31.73 13.35 -22.66
C GLU A 705 33.12 13.84 -23.10
N LYS A 706 33.19 14.84 -23.94
CA LYS A 706 34.45 15.47 -24.34
C LYS A 706 35.03 16.40 -23.27
N PHE A 707 34.21 16.79 -22.30
CA PHE A 707 34.59 17.67 -21.20
C PHE A 707 34.93 16.97 -19.89
N VAL A 708 34.85 15.63 -19.80
CA VAL A 708 35.18 14.83 -18.60
C VAL A 708 36.61 14.26 -18.71
#